data_ae7e27527da39da46ebb7d89c8fae79e
#
_entry.id   ae7e27527da39da46ebb7d89c8fae79e
#
_cell.length_a   1.000
_cell.length_b   1.000
_cell.length_c   1.000
_cell.angle_alpha   90.00
_cell.angle_beta   90.00
_cell.angle_gamma   90.00
#
_symmetry.space_group_name_H-M   'P 1'
#
loop_
_entity.id
_entity.type
_entity.pdbx_description
1 polymer ?
#
loop_
_entity_poly.entity_id
_entity_poly.type
_entity_poly.pdbx_seq_one_letter_code
_entity_poly.pdbx_strand_id
1 'polypeptide(L)'
;MNSFTRIGLRSRFLLVLMIGLILPTLSVWGQNATITGKVVDPKGEPLVGVSVLEQGTTNGTVTDMNGRYSIVVQKDSSPLRFSYMGFDNQEIVPGKRRVIDVTLTENSVVIDDVVVIAYGTKKRRDMIGSVSKIKSDEMSLMQGGRFENSLQGLASGVQVVNDGMPGSTPQIKIRGIGSIASGSDPLWVVDGIVGGGSTMVNSNDIESIEVLKDAAATAIYGSRGANGVIIVTTKKGKKGGLKFDVHYEGGITPITNSDLGLASTKTYFNIMDEARANVGLNPLDPQKDIIEPYYSNWTSPITREEAMNTDMDWVDLVTRMGHFHDINVALNQGGENSTTYASVNYRSDESSLKGLSMNAVSARLNSEFKKGIVTLGTQSFLKFDRKKSTNKWAVVSDKFPWRKVYDPEDPTGYWNPQMADGHPTATLDNDYQLSTGENFSFRTTLYMDVNLKWIKGLSVRADASYGYGLAQSDYWLSGLITNTGNVDGNQGNKSKKTTKSQQYHAFAKYNREWTDHGLDIVTGIEANRSYTDNAVVAGKNLSGEFQEPKIIGTMLGNNSAYIGGESYTFSFFNRIDYKFKQRYLLGASFVREGSSKFVKENRFGDFYSVSGGWIISDEAFMRNAGFISLLKLRGSYGETGNQNIPSEVTKNSYSIKSKQYYNNMQNMFLWNIANKAAKWEKNKSIDLGLDYALFNNKVNGSIAYYRRTTSDMLMRVQFPASAGSPNSGGNADNNSMWANVGS
;
A
#
# COMPACT_ATOMS: atom_id res chain seq x y z
N MET A 1 -5.16 24.15 -33.12
CA MET A 1 -6.51 24.61 -32.73
C MET A 1 -7.55 23.63 -33.28
N ASN A 2 -8.37 23.00 -32.46
CA ASN A 2 -9.47 22.03 -32.72
C ASN A 2 -9.22 20.57 -32.32
N SER A 3 -8.94 20.33 -31.03
CA SER A 3 -9.19 19.01 -30.42
C SER A 3 -9.55 19.07 -28.93
N PHE A 4 -9.54 20.22 -28.31
CA PHE A 4 -9.82 20.41 -26.88
C PHE A 4 -11.31 20.57 -26.50
N THR A 5 -12.20 20.75 -27.47
CA THR A 5 -13.64 20.99 -27.23
C THR A 5 -14.50 19.74 -27.13
N ARG A 6 -13.99 18.53 -27.42
CA ARG A 6 -14.82 17.30 -27.38
C ARG A 6 -14.80 16.55 -26.04
N ILE A 7 -13.83 16.79 -25.18
CA ILE A 7 -13.76 16.11 -23.87
C ILE A 7 -14.57 16.88 -22.82
N GLY A 8 -14.62 18.20 -22.92
CA GLY A 8 -15.38 19.04 -21.99
C GLY A 8 -16.92 18.91 -22.06
N LEU A 9 -17.48 18.46 -23.20
CA LEU A 9 -18.94 18.29 -23.34
C LEU A 9 -19.43 16.96 -22.74
N ARG A 10 -18.62 15.90 -22.77
CA ARG A 10 -19.01 14.59 -22.21
C ARG A 10 -18.96 14.57 -20.67
N SER A 11 -18.05 15.31 -20.05
CA SER A 11 -18.00 15.42 -18.59
C SER A 11 -19.13 16.30 -18.01
N ARG A 12 -19.56 17.33 -18.75
CA ARG A 12 -20.70 18.18 -18.37
C ARG A 12 -22.04 17.46 -18.53
N PHE A 13 -22.16 16.54 -19.50
CA PHE A 13 -23.36 15.73 -19.68
C PHE A 13 -23.56 14.69 -18.59
N LEU A 14 -22.46 14.09 -18.07
CA LEU A 14 -22.51 13.18 -16.93
C LEU A 14 -22.87 13.90 -15.63
N LEU A 15 -22.40 15.13 -15.43
CA LEU A 15 -22.73 15.94 -14.25
C LEU A 15 -24.21 16.37 -14.26
N VAL A 16 -24.76 16.73 -15.41
CA VAL A 16 -26.16 17.09 -15.57
C VAL A 16 -27.09 15.87 -15.44
N LEU A 17 -26.66 14.69 -15.87
CA LEU A 17 -27.41 13.45 -15.67
C LEU A 17 -27.44 13.02 -14.19
N MET A 18 -26.40 13.30 -13.43
CA MET A 18 -26.36 13.07 -11.98
C MET A 18 -27.26 14.02 -11.19
N ILE A 19 -27.38 15.27 -11.61
CA ILE A 19 -28.23 16.28 -10.94
C ILE A 19 -29.72 16.10 -11.29
N GLY A 20 -30.05 15.54 -12.46
CA GLY A 20 -31.43 15.30 -12.89
C GLY A 20 -32.14 14.13 -12.22
N LEU A 21 -31.47 13.31 -11.40
CA LEU A 21 -32.03 12.15 -10.68
C LEU A 21 -32.46 12.47 -9.25
N ILE A 22 -32.33 13.71 -8.80
CA ILE A 22 -32.69 14.14 -7.44
C ILE A 22 -33.89 15.06 -7.50
N LEU A 23 -35.10 14.53 -7.74
CA LEU A 23 -36.42 15.06 -7.31
C LEU A 23 -37.51 14.18 -7.93
N PRO A 24 -38.59 13.76 -7.22
CA PRO A 24 -39.31 14.54 -6.22
C PRO A 24 -39.50 13.83 -4.87
N THR A 25 -39.39 14.54 -3.79
CA THR A 25 -39.84 14.14 -2.47
C THR A 25 -41.34 14.30 -2.35
N LEU A 26 -42.06 13.20 -2.33
CA LEU A 26 -43.42 13.17 -1.80
C LEU A 26 -43.33 13.18 -0.26
N SER A 27 -43.69 14.29 0.33
CA SER A 27 -43.81 14.43 1.78
C SER A 27 -44.98 13.56 2.29
N VAL A 28 -44.64 12.44 2.89
CA VAL A 28 -45.59 11.67 3.72
C VAL A 28 -45.54 12.26 5.14
N TRP A 29 -46.63 12.87 5.57
CA TRP A 29 -46.82 13.31 6.95
C TRP A 29 -46.92 12.08 7.84
N GLY A 30 -45.79 11.66 8.47
CA GLY A 30 -45.81 10.71 9.58
C GLY A 30 -46.09 11.45 10.89
N GLN A 31 -46.86 10.85 11.78
CA GLN A 31 -47.01 11.35 13.15
C GLN A 31 -45.69 11.19 13.88
N ASN A 32 -44.98 12.28 14.10
CA ASN A 32 -43.74 12.31 14.88
C ASN A 32 -44.06 12.01 16.36
N ALA A 33 -43.40 10.99 16.90
CA ALA A 33 -43.53 10.63 18.31
C ALA A 33 -42.22 10.86 19.07
N THR A 34 -42.27 11.58 20.17
CA THR A 34 -41.10 11.75 21.04
C THR A 34 -40.95 10.55 21.96
N ILE A 35 -39.80 9.91 21.96
CA ILE A 35 -39.43 8.81 22.85
C ILE A 35 -38.35 9.30 23.78
N THR A 36 -38.50 9.06 25.06
CA THR A 36 -37.52 9.40 26.09
C THR A 36 -37.18 8.14 26.91
N GLY A 37 -36.06 8.17 27.61
CA GLY A 37 -35.71 7.09 28.51
C GLY A 37 -34.32 7.29 29.11
N LYS A 38 -33.90 6.33 29.90
CA LYS A 38 -32.58 6.29 30.53
C LYS A 38 -31.82 5.04 30.09
N VAL A 39 -30.53 5.20 29.81
CA VAL A 39 -29.61 4.09 29.48
C VAL A 39 -28.65 3.90 30.64
N VAL A 40 -28.61 2.66 31.18
CA VAL A 40 -27.77 2.29 32.32
C VAL A 40 -26.96 1.04 32.03
N ASP A 41 -25.93 0.80 32.80
CA ASP A 41 -25.20 -0.46 32.84
C ASP A 41 -25.92 -1.52 33.70
N PRO A 42 -25.45 -2.79 33.77
CA PRO A 42 -26.07 -3.82 34.61
C PRO A 42 -26.04 -3.54 36.13
N LYS A 43 -25.20 -2.57 36.56
CA LYS A 43 -25.14 -2.12 37.95
C LYS A 43 -26.09 -0.96 38.25
N GLY A 44 -26.78 -0.44 37.22
CA GLY A 44 -27.69 0.70 37.30
C GLY A 44 -26.98 2.06 37.16
N GLU A 45 -25.69 2.12 36.83
CA GLU A 45 -24.98 3.37 36.62
C GLU A 45 -25.35 3.99 35.27
N PRO A 46 -25.57 5.32 35.18
CA PRO A 46 -25.96 5.98 33.95
C PRO A 46 -24.83 5.97 32.92
N LEU A 47 -25.12 5.59 31.69
CA LEU A 47 -24.19 5.61 30.59
C LEU A 47 -24.30 6.92 29.79
N VAL A 48 -23.26 7.73 29.84
CA VAL A 48 -23.16 9.05 29.19
C VAL A 48 -22.61 8.89 27.76
N GLY A 49 -23.25 9.55 26.77
CA GLY A 49 -22.78 9.53 25.40
C GLY A 49 -23.16 8.28 24.58
N VAL A 50 -24.14 7.49 25.07
CA VAL A 50 -24.71 6.38 24.29
C VAL A 50 -25.41 6.93 23.05
N SER A 51 -25.03 6.45 21.88
CA SER A 51 -25.70 6.81 20.62
C SER A 51 -27.03 6.08 20.52
N VAL A 52 -28.11 6.83 20.31
CA VAL A 52 -29.46 6.33 20.07
C VAL A 52 -29.88 6.73 18.66
N LEU A 53 -29.97 5.77 17.75
CA LEU A 53 -30.21 6.00 16.32
C LEU A 53 -31.53 5.31 15.90
N GLU A 54 -32.41 6.03 15.19
CA GLU A 54 -33.54 5.43 14.51
C GLU A 54 -33.06 4.67 13.27
N GLN A 55 -33.18 3.34 13.28
CA GLN A 55 -32.61 2.46 12.27
C GLN A 55 -33.22 2.74 10.89
N GLY A 56 -32.32 2.89 9.88
CA GLY A 56 -32.72 3.24 8.51
C GLY A 56 -32.88 4.73 8.24
N THR A 57 -32.53 5.59 9.22
CA THR A 57 -32.53 7.06 9.09
C THR A 57 -31.22 7.65 9.61
N THR A 58 -31.02 8.95 9.38
CA THR A 58 -29.93 9.74 10.02
C THR A 58 -30.38 10.40 11.32
N ASN A 59 -31.61 10.09 11.80
CA ASN A 59 -32.17 10.66 12.99
C ASN A 59 -31.61 9.98 14.23
N GLY A 60 -30.87 10.70 15.06
CA GLY A 60 -30.22 10.17 16.25
C GLY A 60 -30.00 11.22 17.33
N THR A 61 -29.74 10.75 18.53
CA THR A 61 -29.40 11.55 19.72
C THR A 61 -28.36 10.82 20.55
N VAL A 62 -27.82 11.49 21.58
CA VAL A 62 -26.88 10.87 22.53
C VAL A 62 -27.42 11.08 23.96
N THR A 63 -27.08 10.16 24.88
CA THR A 63 -27.44 10.29 26.28
C THR A 63 -26.68 11.41 27.00
N ASP A 64 -27.35 12.11 27.90
CA ASP A 64 -26.78 13.16 28.75
C ASP A 64 -25.98 12.60 29.95
N MET A 65 -25.50 13.48 30.84
CA MET A 65 -24.70 13.12 32.03
C MET A 65 -25.44 12.22 33.01
N ASN A 66 -26.78 12.13 32.93
CA ASN A 66 -27.64 11.28 33.77
C ASN A 66 -28.09 10.01 33.02
N GLY A 67 -27.51 9.76 31.82
CA GLY A 67 -27.88 8.65 30.96
C GLY A 67 -29.23 8.83 30.27
N ARG A 68 -29.85 10.02 30.26
CA ARG A 68 -31.15 10.27 29.65
C ARG A 68 -31.03 10.66 28.19
N TYR A 69 -32.01 10.24 27.40
CA TYR A 69 -32.12 10.61 25.99
C TYR A 69 -33.52 11.03 25.61
N SER A 70 -33.64 11.80 24.53
CA SER A 70 -34.89 12.17 23.90
C SER A 70 -34.69 12.16 22.38
N ILE A 71 -35.53 11.41 21.67
CA ILE A 71 -35.48 11.30 20.21
C ILE A 71 -36.89 11.41 19.64
N VAL A 72 -37.04 12.16 18.56
CA VAL A 72 -38.28 12.26 17.79
C VAL A 72 -38.22 11.25 16.67
N VAL A 73 -39.03 10.18 16.71
CA VAL A 73 -39.06 9.14 15.67
C VAL A 73 -40.12 9.43 14.62
N GLN A 74 -39.81 9.07 13.40
CA GLN A 74 -40.71 9.26 12.25
C GLN A 74 -41.79 8.18 12.15
N LYS A 75 -41.51 6.97 12.69
CA LYS A 75 -42.45 5.84 12.71
C LYS A 75 -42.31 5.05 14.01
N ASP A 76 -43.41 4.74 14.65
CA ASP A 76 -43.45 3.91 15.87
C ASP A 76 -42.92 2.47 15.65
N SER A 77 -42.83 2.01 14.40
CA SER A 77 -42.32 0.69 14.01
C SER A 77 -40.81 0.65 13.71
N SER A 78 -40.14 1.80 13.64
CA SER A 78 -38.72 1.87 13.38
C SER A 78 -37.90 1.47 14.62
N PRO A 79 -37.00 0.46 14.57
CA PRO A 79 -36.18 0.12 15.72
C PRO A 79 -35.25 1.26 16.13
N LEU A 80 -35.12 1.51 17.41
CA LEU A 80 -34.07 2.35 17.98
C LEU A 80 -32.89 1.48 18.33
N ARG A 81 -31.72 1.82 17.78
CA ARG A 81 -30.45 1.17 18.06
C ARG A 81 -29.67 1.98 19.09
N PHE A 82 -29.37 1.34 20.20
CA PHE A 82 -28.52 1.86 21.27
C PHE A 82 -27.11 1.29 21.10
N SER A 83 -26.13 2.15 20.98
CA SER A 83 -24.73 1.73 20.81
C SER A 83 -23.81 2.55 21.70
N TYR A 84 -22.91 1.86 22.40
CA TYR A 84 -21.91 2.47 23.27
C TYR A 84 -20.62 1.66 23.25
N MET A 85 -19.48 2.33 23.30
CA MET A 85 -18.17 1.66 23.26
C MET A 85 -18.01 0.75 24.48
N GLY A 86 -17.72 -0.55 24.24
CA GLY A 86 -17.60 -1.55 25.31
C GLY A 86 -18.91 -2.22 25.75
N PHE A 87 -20.02 -1.96 25.07
CA PHE A 87 -21.32 -2.55 25.35
C PHE A 87 -21.93 -3.20 24.10
N ASP A 88 -22.78 -4.21 24.27
CA ASP A 88 -23.53 -4.82 23.19
C ASP A 88 -24.58 -3.85 22.64
N ASN A 89 -24.66 -3.77 21.32
CA ASN A 89 -25.70 -2.98 20.68
C ASN A 89 -27.06 -3.62 20.92
N GLN A 90 -28.02 -2.82 21.36
CA GLN A 90 -29.40 -3.26 21.58
C GLN A 90 -30.35 -2.56 20.62
N GLU A 91 -31.27 -3.31 20.01
CA GLU A 91 -32.29 -2.78 19.11
C GLU A 91 -33.67 -2.99 19.73
N ILE A 92 -34.43 -1.91 19.87
CA ILE A 92 -35.77 -1.93 20.49
C ILE A 92 -36.75 -1.24 19.57
N VAL A 93 -37.84 -1.94 19.21
CA VAL A 93 -38.95 -1.33 18.49
C VAL A 93 -39.82 -0.59 19.50
N PRO A 94 -40.01 0.73 19.33
CA PRO A 94 -40.77 1.54 20.29
C PRO A 94 -42.22 1.11 20.41
N GLY A 95 -42.90 0.91 19.30
CA GLY A 95 -44.35 0.68 19.28
C GLY A 95 -45.10 1.87 19.88
N LYS A 96 -46.05 1.60 20.75
CA LYS A 96 -46.82 2.63 21.46
C LYS A 96 -46.13 3.21 22.70
N ARG A 97 -44.93 2.72 23.06
CA ARG A 97 -44.20 3.18 24.26
C ARG A 97 -43.56 4.55 23.98
N ARG A 98 -43.67 5.44 24.95
CA ARG A 98 -43.07 6.79 24.89
C ARG A 98 -41.90 6.95 25.86
N VAL A 99 -41.76 6.01 26.81
CA VAL A 99 -40.62 5.93 27.72
C VAL A 99 -40.01 4.53 27.56
N ILE A 100 -38.69 4.47 27.26
CA ILE A 100 -37.96 3.22 27.05
C ILE A 100 -36.65 3.32 27.81
N ASP A 101 -36.56 2.69 28.94
CA ASP A 101 -35.33 2.55 29.70
C ASP A 101 -34.56 1.30 29.17
N VAL A 102 -33.24 1.43 29.03
CA VAL A 102 -32.40 0.42 28.41
C VAL A 102 -31.23 0.10 29.34
N THR A 103 -31.02 -1.19 29.58
CA THR A 103 -29.84 -1.66 30.28
C THR A 103 -28.93 -2.29 29.23
N LEU A 104 -27.77 -1.65 28.91
CA LEU A 104 -26.78 -2.22 28.01
C LEU A 104 -25.89 -3.18 28.80
N THR A 105 -25.66 -4.37 28.25
CA THR A 105 -24.72 -5.35 28.80
C THR A 105 -23.32 -5.05 28.31
N GLU A 106 -22.35 -5.12 29.24
CA GLU A 106 -20.94 -4.97 28.87
C GLU A 106 -20.56 -6.01 27.81
N ASN A 107 -19.99 -5.54 26.72
CA ASN A 107 -19.55 -6.41 25.64
C ASN A 107 -18.27 -7.15 26.05
N SER A 108 -18.40 -8.39 26.49
CA SER A 108 -17.26 -9.28 26.79
C SER A 108 -16.59 -9.86 25.53
N VAL A 109 -16.93 -9.37 24.33
CA VAL A 109 -16.73 -9.98 23.01
C VAL A 109 -15.29 -9.88 22.47
N VAL A 110 -14.35 -9.29 23.17
CA VAL A 110 -12.93 -9.27 22.69
C VAL A 110 -12.31 -10.69 22.64
N ILE A 111 -12.89 -11.68 23.30
CA ILE A 111 -12.40 -13.06 23.31
C ILE A 111 -12.88 -13.88 22.09
N ASP A 112 -14.02 -13.54 21.52
CA ASP A 112 -14.60 -14.25 20.35
C ASP A 112 -14.31 -13.58 18.99
N ASP A 113 -13.44 -12.57 18.95
CA ASP A 113 -13.04 -11.92 17.70
C ASP A 113 -12.38 -12.93 16.77
N VAL A 114 -12.91 -12.99 15.54
CA VAL A 114 -12.41 -13.91 14.50
C VAL A 114 -11.33 -13.22 13.69
N VAL A 115 -10.21 -13.88 13.52
CA VAL A 115 -9.07 -13.44 12.72
C VAL A 115 -9.03 -14.23 11.43
N VAL A 116 -8.87 -13.55 10.31
CA VAL A 116 -8.63 -14.18 9.02
C VAL A 116 -7.17 -14.63 8.97
N ILE A 117 -6.96 -15.88 8.62
CA ILE A 117 -5.65 -16.48 8.39
C ILE A 117 -5.65 -17.14 7.02
N ALA A 118 -4.48 -17.63 6.56
CA ALA A 118 -4.40 -18.34 5.29
C ALA A 118 -5.47 -19.45 5.19
N TYR A 119 -6.26 -19.34 4.15
CA TYR A 119 -7.29 -20.33 3.77
C TYR A 119 -8.38 -20.59 4.83
N GLY A 120 -8.61 -19.64 5.76
CA GLY A 120 -9.66 -19.79 6.77
C GLY A 120 -9.73 -18.67 7.80
N THR A 121 -10.52 -18.93 8.84
CA THR A 121 -10.70 -18.03 9.98
C THR A 121 -10.51 -18.77 11.28
N LYS A 122 -9.99 -18.12 12.32
CA LYS A 122 -9.84 -18.68 13.67
C LYS A 122 -10.31 -17.68 14.73
N LYS A 123 -10.81 -18.18 15.85
CA LYS A 123 -11.02 -17.35 17.03
C LYS A 123 -9.69 -16.81 17.54
N ARG A 124 -9.61 -15.53 17.92
CA ARG A 124 -8.38 -14.90 18.44
C ARG A 124 -7.81 -15.67 19.64
N ARG A 125 -8.67 -16.21 20.47
CA ARG A 125 -8.29 -17.07 21.60
C ARG A 125 -7.49 -18.30 21.19
N ASP A 126 -7.85 -18.93 20.06
CA ASP A 126 -7.25 -20.17 19.57
C ASP A 126 -6.01 -19.92 18.69
N MET A 127 -5.66 -18.65 18.44
CA MET A 127 -4.48 -18.30 17.66
C MET A 127 -3.20 -18.51 18.47
N ILE A 128 -2.23 -19.25 17.91
CA ILE A 128 -0.90 -19.42 18.50
C ILE A 128 0.06 -18.36 17.94
N GLY A 129 -0.08 -18.04 16.65
CA GLY A 129 0.76 -17.07 15.96
C GLY A 129 0.54 -15.62 16.40
N SER A 130 1.57 -14.79 16.19
CA SER A 130 1.54 -13.35 16.47
C SER A 130 0.81 -12.61 15.35
N VAL A 131 -0.41 -12.18 15.61
CA VAL A 131 -1.28 -11.48 14.64
C VAL A 131 -1.82 -10.20 15.23
N SER A 132 -1.78 -9.11 14.46
CA SER A 132 -2.55 -7.89 14.73
C SER A 132 -3.71 -7.81 13.76
N LYS A 133 -4.90 -7.49 14.27
CA LYS A 133 -6.10 -7.23 13.46
C LYS A 133 -6.50 -5.77 13.63
N ILE A 134 -6.83 -5.13 12.54
CA ILE A 134 -7.29 -3.75 12.44
C ILE A 134 -8.63 -3.78 11.71
N LYS A 135 -9.67 -3.22 12.29
CA LYS A 135 -11.00 -3.14 11.69
C LYS A 135 -11.18 -1.84 10.91
N SER A 136 -12.16 -1.80 10.00
CA SER A 136 -12.47 -0.60 9.20
C SER A 136 -12.76 0.63 10.06
N ASP A 137 -13.43 0.45 11.20
CA ASP A 137 -13.79 1.54 12.11
C ASP A 137 -12.54 2.18 12.75
N GLU A 138 -11.52 1.38 13.06
CA GLU A 138 -10.24 1.87 13.60
C GLU A 138 -9.44 2.61 12.54
N MET A 139 -9.51 2.17 11.28
CA MET A 139 -8.84 2.84 10.16
C MET A 139 -9.47 4.18 9.82
N SER A 140 -10.79 4.31 9.95
CA SER A 140 -11.52 5.56 9.67
C SER A 140 -11.17 6.70 10.62
N LEU A 141 -10.61 6.40 11.79
CA LEU A 141 -10.11 7.39 12.75
C LEU A 141 -8.77 8.00 12.33
N MET A 142 -8.04 7.34 11.46
CA MET A 142 -6.75 7.80 10.92
C MET A 142 -6.98 8.54 9.60
N GLN A 143 -7.18 9.85 9.69
CA GLN A 143 -7.39 10.72 8.53
C GLN A 143 -6.16 10.75 7.62
N GLY A 144 -6.37 10.90 6.32
CA GLY A 144 -5.29 11.07 5.33
C GLY A 144 -5.32 10.12 4.13
N GLY A 145 -6.45 9.42 3.92
CA GLY A 145 -6.80 8.80 2.64
C GLY A 145 -6.05 7.54 2.22
N ARG A 146 -5.06 7.07 3.01
CA ARG A 146 -4.33 5.83 2.73
C ARG A 146 -4.33 4.91 3.93
N PHE A 147 -4.94 3.74 3.76
CA PHE A 147 -5.05 2.76 4.84
C PHE A 147 -3.69 2.21 5.31
N GLU A 148 -2.65 2.25 4.45
CA GLU A 148 -1.31 1.83 4.83
C GLU A 148 -0.74 2.66 5.98
N ASN A 149 -1.08 3.94 6.05
CA ASN A 149 -0.66 4.81 7.14
C ASN A 149 -1.29 4.41 8.47
N SER A 150 -2.49 3.82 8.45
CA SER A 150 -3.15 3.33 9.67
C SER A 150 -2.47 2.09 10.27
N LEU A 151 -1.67 1.37 9.48
CA LEU A 151 -0.88 0.25 10.01
C LEU A 151 0.21 0.75 10.99
N GLN A 152 0.71 1.97 10.79
CA GLN A 152 1.62 2.62 11.72
C GLN A 152 0.85 3.06 12.97
N GLY A 153 1.24 2.57 14.12
CA GLY A 153 0.57 2.87 15.40
C GLY A 153 -0.52 1.86 15.79
N LEU A 154 -1.27 1.28 14.84
CA LEU A 154 -2.29 0.27 15.14
C LEU A 154 -1.74 -1.16 15.15
N ALA A 155 -0.68 -1.45 14.38
CA ALA A 155 -0.04 -2.76 14.36
C ALA A 155 1.37 -2.69 14.99
N SER A 156 1.55 -3.26 16.17
CA SER A 156 2.87 -3.31 16.83
C SER A 156 3.92 -4.00 15.96
N GLY A 157 5.15 -3.45 15.90
CA GLY A 157 6.25 -4.00 15.09
C GLY A 157 6.10 -3.81 13.58
N VAL A 158 5.19 -2.95 13.14
CA VAL A 158 5.04 -2.52 11.75
C VAL A 158 5.58 -1.09 11.62
N GLN A 159 6.50 -0.91 10.70
CA GLN A 159 7.03 0.40 10.31
C GLN A 159 6.50 0.75 8.93
N VAL A 160 5.95 1.94 8.78
CA VAL A 160 5.50 2.48 7.49
C VAL A 160 6.29 3.74 7.21
N VAL A 161 6.93 3.80 6.05
CA VAL A 161 7.64 4.98 5.56
C VAL A 161 6.94 5.46 4.30
N ASN A 162 6.36 6.64 4.37
CA ASN A 162 5.66 7.28 3.27
C ASN A 162 6.42 8.56 2.88
N ASP A 163 6.64 8.76 1.59
CA ASP A 163 7.25 9.96 1.03
C ASP A 163 6.26 11.14 0.90
N GLY A 164 4.98 10.91 1.22
CA GLY A 164 3.91 11.92 1.12
C GLY A 164 3.50 12.29 -0.31
N MET A 165 4.10 11.66 -1.32
CA MET A 165 3.80 12.01 -2.72
C MET A 165 2.50 11.37 -3.20
N PRO A 166 1.67 12.07 -3.99
CA PRO A 166 0.46 11.52 -4.57
C PRO A 166 0.74 10.24 -5.35
N GLY A 167 0.00 9.17 -5.02
CA GLY A 167 0.14 7.88 -5.71
C GLY A 167 1.43 7.11 -5.45
N SER A 168 2.32 7.53 -4.53
CA SER A 168 3.45 6.70 -4.10
C SER A 168 2.97 5.50 -3.28
N THR A 169 3.74 4.43 -3.26
CA THR A 169 3.43 3.26 -2.43
C THR A 169 4.30 3.30 -1.18
N PRO A 170 3.72 3.38 0.03
CA PRO A 170 4.49 3.37 1.26
C PRO A 170 5.35 2.11 1.39
N GLN A 171 6.56 2.25 1.89
CA GLN A 171 7.41 1.12 2.26
C GLN A 171 6.97 0.61 3.63
N ILE A 172 6.63 -0.67 3.70
CA ILE A 172 6.18 -1.32 4.93
C ILE A 172 7.19 -2.40 5.32
N LYS A 173 7.60 -2.39 6.59
CA LYS A 173 8.47 -3.41 7.16
C LYS A 173 7.87 -3.98 8.43
N ILE A 174 7.88 -5.30 8.53
CA ILE A 174 7.37 -6.03 9.69
C ILE A 174 8.57 -6.63 10.45
N ARG A 175 8.76 -6.21 11.71
CA ARG A 175 9.88 -6.64 12.57
C ARG A 175 11.26 -6.39 11.96
N GLY A 176 11.40 -5.29 11.21
CA GLY A 176 12.66 -4.84 10.63
C GLY A 176 13.01 -5.46 9.27
N ILE A 177 14.28 -5.34 8.87
CA ILE A 177 14.80 -5.78 7.57
C ILE A 177 15.10 -7.29 7.64
N GLY A 178 14.59 -8.05 6.68
CA GLY A 178 14.75 -9.51 6.61
C GLY A 178 15.87 -9.98 5.69
N SER A 179 16.23 -9.19 4.68
CA SER A 179 17.27 -9.50 3.71
C SER A 179 17.95 -8.22 3.26
N ILE A 180 19.23 -8.31 2.92
CA ILE A 180 20.03 -7.14 2.47
C ILE A 180 19.72 -6.80 1.00
N ALA A 181 19.61 -7.79 0.14
CA ALA A 181 19.49 -7.60 -1.31
C ALA A 181 18.19 -8.15 -1.93
N SER A 182 17.54 -9.11 -1.25
CA SER A 182 16.34 -9.78 -1.79
C SER A 182 15.01 -9.10 -1.43
N GLY A 183 15.07 -7.82 -0.98
CA GLY A 183 13.89 -7.07 -0.55
C GLY A 183 13.37 -7.48 0.83
N SER A 184 12.65 -6.56 1.49
CA SER A 184 12.12 -6.76 2.85
C SER A 184 10.64 -6.42 2.96
N ASP A 185 9.95 -6.27 1.83
CA ASP A 185 8.53 -5.95 1.81
C ASP A 185 7.67 -7.15 2.21
N PRO A 186 6.59 -6.93 2.99
CA PRO A 186 5.67 -7.99 3.36
C PRO A 186 4.87 -8.48 2.15
N LEU A 187 4.41 -9.72 2.25
CA LEU A 187 3.48 -10.27 1.28
C LEU A 187 2.08 -9.66 1.48
N TRP A 188 1.47 -9.21 0.40
CA TRP A 188 0.07 -8.80 0.39
C TRP A 188 -0.81 -9.95 -0.07
N VAL A 189 -1.90 -10.17 0.67
CA VAL A 189 -2.96 -11.13 0.34
C VAL A 189 -4.29 -10.41 0.40
N VAL A 190 -4.96 -10.25 -0.73
CA VAL A 190 -6.26 -9.56 -0.81
C VAL A 190 -7.33 -10.60 -1.13
N ASP A 191 -8.28 -10.78 -0.21
CA ASP A 191 -9.37 -11.76 -0.32
C ASP A 191 -8.91 -13.20 -0.61
N GLY A 192 -7.75 -13.57 -0.06
CA GLY A 192 -7.13 -14.89 -0.23
C GLY A 192 -6.19 -15.02 -1.43
N ILE A 193 -6.10 -14.00 -2.29
CA ILE A 193 -5.24 -14.00 -3.48
C ILE A 193 -3.94 -13.28 -3.18
N VAL A 194 -2.84 -13.93 -3.48
CA VAL A 194 -1.48 -13.43 -3.24
C VAL A 194 -1.08 -12.39 -4.28
N GLY A 195 -0.44 -11.32 -3.83
CA GLY A 195 0.10 -10.23 -4.68
C GLY A 195 -0.94 -9.16 -5.00
N GLY A 196 -0.52 -8.20 -5.82
CA GLY A 196 -1.32 -7.02 -6.18
C GLY A 196 -1.03 -5.79 -5.32
N GLY A 197 -0.43 -5.99 -4.15
CA GLY A 197 -0.06 -4.89 -3.25
C GLY A 197 -1.25 -4.07 -2.75
N SER A 198 -0.96 -3.03 -2.02
CA SER A 198 -1.95 -2.07 -1.51
C SER A 198 -2.66 -1.27 -2.62
N THR A 199 -2.05 -1.19 -3.81
CA THR A 199 -2.62 -0.43 -4.95
C THR A 199 -3.91 -1.02 -5.52
N MET A 200 -4.22 -2.29 -5.19
CA MET A 200 -5.43 -3.00 -5.64
C MET A 200 -6.57 -2.97 -4.62
N VAL A 201 -6.50 -2.08 -3.66
CA VAL A 201 -7.54 -1.94 -2.63
C VAL A 201 -7.82 -0.47 -2.40
N ASN A 202 -9.10 -0.12 -2.31
CA ASN A 202 -9.54 1.18 -1.82
C ASN A 202 -9.78 1.09 -0.31
N SER A 203 -9.39 2.10 0.44
CA SER A 203 -9.57 2.17 1.90
C SER A 203 -11.04 1.95 2.31
N ASN A 204 -11.98 2.52 1.53
CA ASN A 204 -13.40 2.44 1.81
C ASN A 204 -14.00 1.02 1.58
N ASP A 205 -13.29 0.16 0.83
CA ASP A 205 -13.72 -1.22 0.55
C ASP A 205 -13.20 -2.23 1.58
N ILE A 206 -12.36 -1.83 2.53
CA ILE A 206 -11.74 -2.73 3.50
C ILE A 206 -12.72 -3.03 4.64
N GLU A 207 -12.85 -4.31 5.00
CA GLU A 207 -13.55 -4.78 6.20
C GLU A 207 -12.57 -4.95 7.37
N SER A 208 -11.41 -5.60 7.11
CA SER A 208 -10.33 -5.77 8.10
C SER A 208 -8.96 -5.96 7.44
N ILE A 209 -7.93 -5.68 8.22
CA ILE A 209 -6.55 -5.99 7.88
C ILE A 209 -5.96 -6.83 9.00
N GLU A 210 -5.38 -7.97 8.66
CA GLU A 210 -4.63 -8.81 9.57
C GLU A 210 -3.15 -8.81 9.19
N VAL A 211 -2.28 -8.54 10.17
CA VAL A 211 -0.82 -8.54 10.00
C VAL A 211 -0.23 -9.75 10.69
N LEU A 212 0.24 -10.73 9.92
CA LEU A 212 0.90 -11.95 10.39
C LEU A 212 2.40 -11.69 10.53
N LYS A 213 2.97 -11.92 11.72
CA LYS A 213 4.32 -11.45 12.06
C LYS A 213 5.32 -12.57 12.34
N ASP A 214 4.88 -13.78 12.64
CA ASP A 214 5.74 -14.91 12.99
C ASP A 214 5.62 -16.07 11.99
N ALA A 215 6.55 -17.02 12.06
CA ALA A 215 6.59 -18.16 11.16
C ALA A 215 5.39 -19.10 11.33
N ALA A 216 4.79 -19.22 12.52
CA ALA A 216 3.60 -20.08 12.71
C ALA A 216 2.41 -19.57 11.89
N ALA A 217 2.26 -18.24 11.77
CA ALA A 217 1.20 -17.62 10.99
C ALA A 217 1.55 -17.53 9.50
N THR A 218 2.84 -17.36 9.14
CA THR A 218 3.25 -17.05 7.76
C THR A 218 3.79 -18.22 6.96
N ALA A 219 4.25 -19.33 7.60
CA ALA A 219 4.91 -20.46 6.92
C ALA A 219 4.04 -21.12 5.84
N ILE A 220 2.73 -21.10 5.98
CA ILE A 220 1.81 -21.65 4.96
C ILE A 220 1.86 -20.89 3.62
N TYR A 221 2.40 -19.64 3.61
CA TYR A 221 2.68 -18.88 2.40
C TYR A 221 4.06 -19.17 1.80
N GLY A 222 4.77 -20.17 2.36
CA GLY A 222 6.09 -20.60 1.87
C GLY A 222 7.14 -19.50 1.89
N SER A 223 7.86 -19.38 0.79
CA SER A 223 8.95 -18.40 0.63
C SER A 223 8.47 -16.94 0.66
N ARG A 224 7.23 -16.70 0.30
CA ARG A 224 6.68 -15.34 0.21
C ARG A 224 6.32 -14.77 1.57
N GLY A 225 6.18 -15.63 2.60
CA GLY A 225 5.85 -15.23 3.98
C GLY A 225 7.03 -14.77 4.83
N ALA A 226 8.27 -14.78 4.30
CA ALA A 226 9.50 -14.51 5.07
C ALA A 226 9.53 -13.14 5.77
N ASN A 227 8.97 -12.11 5.15
CA ASN A 227 8.97 -10.73 5.67
C ASN A 227 7.66 -10.35 6.37
N GLY A 228 6.83 -11.35 6.72
CA GLY A 228 5.49 -11.14 7.22
C GLY A 228 4.44 -11.08 6.11
N VAL A 229 3.18 -11.17 6.50
CA VAL A 229 2.04 -11.17 5.56
C VAL A 229 0.99 -10.17 6.03
N ILE A 230 0.50 -9.35 5.11
CA ILE A 230 -0.64 -8.45 5.32
C ILE A 230 -1.82 -9.02 4.55
N ILE A 231 -2.83 -9.47 5.30
CA ILE A 231 -4.08 -9.97 4.72
C ILE A 231 -5.09 -8.83 4.76
N VAL A 232 -5.68 -8.53 3.62
CA VAL A 232 -6.76 -7.55 3.49
C VAL A 232 -8.03 -8.30 3.13
N THR A 233 -9.03 -8.15 3.96
CA THR A 233 -10.39 -8.63 3.70
C THR A 233 -11.26 -7.48 3.27
N THR A 234 -11.87 -7.60 2.09
CA THR A 234 -12.74 -6.55 1.56
C THR A 234 -14.20 -6.80 1.91
N LYS A 235 -14.98 -5.72 1.91
CA LYS A 235 -16.43 -5.76 2.19
C LYS A 235 -17.14 -6.69 1.22
N LYS A 236 -18.05 -7.50 1.76
CA LYS A 236 -18.91 -8.42 1.01
C LYS A 236 -20.36 -8.02 1.14
N GLY A 237 -21.20 -8.48 0.21
CA GLY A 237 -22.63 -8.34 0.32
C GLY A 237 -23.17 -8.95 1.62
N LYS A 238 -24.02 -8.22 2.33
CA LYS A 238 -24.70 -8.67 3.56
C LYS A 238 -26.17 -8.92 3.26
N LYS A 239 -26.79 -9.89 3.96
CA LYS A 239 -28.24 -10.14 3.86
C LYS A 239 -29.02 -8.88 4.25
N GLY A 240 -30.00 -8.53 3.44
CA GLY A 240 -30.85 -7.35 3.62
C GLY A 240 -31.25 -6.73 2.29
N GLY A 241 -32.17 -5.75 2.35
CA GLY A 241 -32.57 -4.96 1.19
C GLY A 241 -31.41 -4.14 0.64
N LEU A 242 -31.63 -3.54 -0.50
CA LEU A 242 -30.68 -2.65 -1.16
C LEU A 242 -30.32 -1.47 -0.24
N LYS A 243 -29.02 -1.29 0.02
CA LYS A 243 -28.47 -0.15 0.78
C LYS A 243 -27.43 0.55 -0.07
N PHE A 244 -27.45 1.88 -0.05
CA PHE A 244 -26.46 2.73 -0.64
C PHE A 244 -25.68 3.42 0.48
N ASP A 245 -24.36 3.42 0.36
CA ASP A 245 -23.44 4.17 1.20
C ASP A 245 -22.71 5.18 0.32
N VAL A 246 -22.73 6.45 0.71
CA VAL A 246 -21.95 7.51 0.07
C VAL A 246 -21.00 8.08 1.10
N HIS A 247 -19.72 8.03 0.82
CA HIS A 247 -18.66 8.56 1.65
C HIS A 247 -17.89 9.63 0.90
N TYR A 248 -17.72 10.79 1.51
CA TYR A 248 -16.86 11.86 1.01
C TYR A 248 -15.85 12.24 2.08
N GLU A 249 -14.60 12.28 1.69
CA GLU A 249 -13.50 12.80 2.49
C GLU A 249 -12.75 13.85 1.68
N GLY A 250 -12.47 14.98 2.28
CA GLY A 250 -11.67 16.05 1.68
C GLY A 250 -10.80 16.72 2.72
N GLY A 251 -9.65 17.18 2.30
CA GLY A 251 -8.71 17.82 3.21
C GLY A 251 -7.66 18.65 2.50
N ILE A 252 -6.94 19.41 3.29
CA ILE A 252 -5.78 20.21 2.88
C ILE A 252 -4.51 19.61 3.45
N THR A 253 -3.41 19.67 2.67
CA THR A 253 -2.09 19.15 3.03
C THR A 253 -1.06 20.26 2.96
N PRO A 254 -0.90 21.05 4.03
CA PRO A 254 0.15 22.07 4.08
C PRO A 254 1.53 21.41 4.19
N ILE A 255 2.57 22.12 3.79
CA ILE A 255 3.93 21.77 4.19
C ILE A 255 4.08 22.07 5.68
N THR A 256 4.45 21.08 6.46
CA THR A 256 4.59 21.20 7.92
C THR A 256 5.92 21.87 8.34
N ASN A 257 6.94 21.81 7.48
CA ASN A 257 8.22 22.45 7.70
C ASN A 257 8.73 23.04 6.38
N SER A 258 8.32 24.25 6.07
CA SER A 258 8.78 25.02 4.90
C SER A 258 10.05 25.81 5.18
N ASP A 259 10.37 26.06 6.45
CA ASP A 259 11.60 26.73 6.84
C ASP A 259 12.75 25.70 6.90
N LEU A 260 13.50 25.65 5.82
CA LEU A 260 14.71 24.83 5.73
C LEU A 260 15.93 25.50 6.36
N GLY A 261 15.76 26.68 6.95
CA GLY A 261 16.85 27.48 7.51
C GLY A 261 17.83 27.94 6.43
N LEU A 262 17.36 28.15 5.19
CA LEU A 262 18.19 28.63 4.10
C LEU A 262 18.66 30.05 4.39
N ALA A 263 19.93 30.32 4.09
CA ALA A 263 20.51 31.66 4.29
C ALA A 263 19.90 32.68 3.32
N SER A 264 19.54 33.82 3.82
CA SER A 264 19.21 34.99 2.95
C SER A 264 20.45 35.44 2.17
N THR A 265 20.25 36.17 1.10
CA THR A 265 21.33 36.75 0.29
C THR A 265 22.32 37.50 1.16
N LYS A 266 21.83 38.33 2.08
CA LYS A 266 22.67 39.10 3.01
C LYS A 266 23.49 38.17 3.92
N THR A 267 22.88 37.17 4.48
CA THR A 267 23.54 36.18 5.37
C THR A 267 24.63 35.46 4.62
N TYR A 268 24.33 35.00 3.38
CA TYR A 268 25.28 34.30 2.53
C TYR A 268 26.54 35.14 2.27
N PHE A 269 26.38 36.41 1.85
CA PHE A 269 27.53 37.29 1.58
C PHE A 269 28.30 37.64 2.83
N ASN A 270 27.68 37.81 3.99
CA ASN A 270 28.37 38.00 5.25
C ASN A 270 29.25 36.78 5.59
N ILE A 271 28.74 35.55 5.40
CA ILE A 271 29.52 34.33 5.61
C ILE A 271 30.68 34.23 4.60
N MET A 272 30.44 34.61 3.34
CA MET A 272 31.51 34.61 2.33
C MET A 272 32.60 35.62 2.66
N ASP A 273 32.25 36.84 3.08
CA ASP A 273 33.21 37.86 3.47
C ASP A 273 34.02 37.43 4.70
N GLU A 274 33.39 36.82 5.70
CA GLU A 274 34.07 36.27 6.87
C GLU A 274 35.03 35.13 6.47
N ALA A 275 34.57 34.19 5.60
CA ALA A 275 35.42 33.12 5.12
C ALA A 275 36.66 33.63 4.33
N ARG A 276 36.49 34.69 3.53
CA ARG A 276 37.60 35.36 2.83
C ARG A 276 38.56 36.06 3.79
N ALA A 277 38.03 36.77 4.76
CA ALA A 277 38.84 37.43 5.79
C ALA A 277 39.68 36.41 6.59
N ASN A 278 39.14 35.26 6.92
CA ASN A 278 39.83 34.18 7.65
C ASN A 278 41.05 33.61 6.88
N VAL A 279 41.07 33.73 5.56
CA VAL A 279 42.21 33.31 4.70
C VAL A 279 43.01 34.52 4.20
N GLY A 280 42.82 35.73 4.76
CA GLY A 280 43.57 36.91 4.43
C GLY A 280 43.20 37.58 3.08
N LEU A 281 42.02 37.26 2.55
CA LEU A 281 41.48 37.90 1.33
C LEU A 281 40.52 39.05 1.69
N ASN A 282 40.49 40.08 0.85
CA ASN A 282 39.51 41.17 0.98
C ASN A 282 38.09 40.66 0.70
N PRO A 283 37.06 41.33 1.22
CA PRO A 283 35.67 41.14 0.80
C PRO A 283 35.51 41.29 -0.72
N LEU A 284 34.51 40.65 -1.28
CA LEU A 284 34.19 40.76 -2.72
C LEU A 284 33.82 42.22 -3.06
N ASP A 285 34.44 42.76 -4.12
CA ASP A 285 34.12 44.13 -4.61
C ASP A 285 32.69 44.13 -5.17
N PRO A 286 31.77 44.99 -4.64
CA PRO A 286 30.38 44.98 -5.07
C PRO A 286 30.16 45.22 -6.57
N GLN A 287 31.10 45.93 -7.22
CA GLN A 287 30.97 46.34 -8.61
C GLN A 287 31.76 45.54 -9.62
N LYS A 288 32.77 44.77 -9.17
CA LYS A 288 33.73 44.08 -10.05
C LYS A 288 33.71 42.58 -9.92
N ASP A 289 33.31 42.03 -8.80
CA ASP A 289 33.38 40.61 -8.52
C ASP A 289 32.19 39.88 -9.13
N ILE A 290 32.46 38.96 -10.03
CA ILE A 290 31.51 38.01 -10.59
C ILE A 290 31.30 36.89 -9.55
N ILE A 291 30.10 36.73 -9.06
CA ILE A 291 29.78 35.82 -7.96
C ILE A 291 29.82 34.33 -8.34
N GLU A 292 29.68 34.03 -9.62
CA GLU A 292 29.63 32.61 -10.09
C GLU A 292 30.59 32.36 -11.27
N PRO A 293 31.90 32.19 -11.01
CA PRO A 293 32.86 31.94 -12.07
C PRO A 293 32.89 30.46 -12.56
N TYR A 294 32.14 29.53 -11.89
CA TYR A 294 32.34 28.09 -12.11
C TYR A 294 31.50 27.46 -13.23
N TYR A 295 30.54 28.17 -13.77
CA TYR A 295 29.67 27.56 -14.80
C TYR A 295 29.94 28.22 -16.16
N SER A 296 30.64 27.53 -17.01
CA SER A 296 31.13 28.01 -18.33
C SER A 296 30.03 28.38 -19.33
N ASN A 297 28.77 28.21 -19.01
CA ASN A 297 27.60 28.47 -19.88
C ASN A 297 26.73 29.63 -19.46
N TRP A 298 27.21 30.49 -18.55
CA TRP A 298 26.44 31.63 -18.07
C TRP A 298 26.51 32.77 -19.07
N THR A 299 25.34 33.17 -19.54
CA THR A 299 25.19 34.27 -20.52
C THR A 299 25.20 35.66 -19.87
N SER A 300 24.99 35.72 -18.57
CA SER A 300 24.89 37.01 -17.85
C SER A 300 25.60 36.95 -16.50
N PRO A 301 26.84 37.48 -16.38
CA PRO A 301 27.47 37.60 -15.08
C PRO A 301 26.67 38.58 -14.21
N ILE A 302 26.57 38.29 -12.91
CA ILE A 302 25.87 39.14 -11.94
C ILE A 302 26.88 39.73 -10.96
N THR A 303 26.81 41.03 -10.70
CA THR A 303 27.63 41.67 -9.70
C THR A 303 27.06 41.43 -8.30
N ARG A 304 27.92 41.62 -7.26
CA ARG A 304 27.43 41.54 -5.86
C ARG A 304 26.32 42.54 -5.58
N GLU A 305 26.38 43.74 -6.13
CA GLU A 305 25.36 44.77 -5.94
C GLU A 305 24.01 44.33 -6.51
N GLU A 306 24.02 43.76 -7.71
CA GLU A 306 22.80 43.23 -8.31
C GLU A 306 22.25 42.03 -7.51
N ALA A 307 23.12 41.12 -7.06
CA ALA A 307 22.74 39.98 -6.24
C ALA A 307 22.08 40.43 -4.91
N MET A 308 22.63 41.43 -4.24
CA MET A 308 22.10 41.97 -2.98
C MET A 308 20.70 42.59 -3.13
N ASN A 309 20.27 42.95 -4.34
CA ASN A 309 18.90 43.41 -4.61
C ASN A 309 17.89 42.29 -4.81
N THR A 310 18.34 41.02 -4.73
CA THR A 310 17.49 39.83 -4.91
C THR A 310 17.60 38.92 -3.68
N ASP A 311 16.48 38.51 -3.13
CA ASP A 311 16.42 37.54 -2.03
C ASP A 311 15.21 36.61 -2.27
N MET A 312 15.43 35.50 -2.98
CA MET A 312 14.37 34.64 -3.46
C MET A 312 14.16 33.47 -2.49
N ASP A 313 12.93 33.28 -2.08
CA ASP A 313 12.49 32.05 -1.41
C ASP A 313 12.11 30.98 -2.46
N TRP A 314 13.09 30.15 -2.81
CA TRP A 314 12.89 29.07 -3.76
C TRP A 314 11.91 27.99 -3.26
N VAL A 315 11.74 27.87 -1.93
CA VAL A 315 10.80 26.93 -1.34
C VAL A 315 9.37 27.35 -1.65
N ASP A 316 9.02 28.61 -1.41
CA ASP A 316 7.69 29.15 -1.68
C ASP A 316 7.32 29.06 -3.17
N LEU A 317 8.29 29.29 -4.04
CA LEU A 317 8.07 29.21 -5.49
C LEU A 317 7.62 27.83 -5.99
N VAL A 318 8.08 26.74 -5.35
CA VAL A 318 7.77 25.35 -5.77
C VAL A 318 6.73 24.69 -4.87
N THR A 319 6.22 25.40 -3.88
CA THR A 319 5.24 24.86 -2.91
C THR A 319 3.88 25.54 -3.04
N ARG A 320 2.87 24.92 -2.50
CA ARG A 320 1.49 25.40 -2.41
C ARG A 320 0.75 24.70 -1.27
N MET A 321 -0.43 25.17 -0.95
CA MET A 321 -1.39 24.38 -0.18
C MET A 321 -1.89 23.23 -1.03
N GLY A 322 -1.57 21.99 -0.64
CA GLY A 322 -2.11 20.79 -1.28
C GLY A 322 -3.54 20.52 -0.82
N HIS A 323 -4.28 19.71 -1.58
CA HIS A 323 -5.63 19.29 -1.22
C HIS A 323 -5.96 17.91 -1.83
N PHE A 324 -6.88 17.20 -1.18
CA PHE A 324 -7.39 15.97 -1.73
C PHE A 324 -8.91 15.88 -1.60
N HIS A 325 -9.50 15.09 -2.48
CA HIS A 325 -10.91 14.72 -2.48
C HIS A 325 -11.01 13.23 -2.75
N ASP A 326 -11.79 12.52 -1.94
CA ASP A 326 -12.11 11.10 -2.09
C ASP A 326 -13.62 10.93 -2.00
N ILE A 327 -14.24 10.39 -3.05
CA ILE A 327 -15.67 10.15 -3.12
C ILE A 327 -15.88 8.67 -3.39
N ASN A 328 -16.56 8.00 -2.50
CA ASN A 328 -16.92 6.58 -2.64
C ASN A 328 -18.43 6.39 -2.60
N VAL A 329 -18.94 5.65 -3.57
CA VAL A 329 -20.34 5.22 -3.60
C VAL A 329 -20.36 3.71 -3.61
N ALA A 330 -21.00 3.12 -2.60
CA ALA A 330 -21.10 1.68 -2.48
C ALA A 330 -22.56 1.22 -2.41
N LEU A 331 -22.81 0.05 -2.95
CA LEU A 331 -24.07 -0.65 -2.98
C LEU A 331 -23.91 -2.00 -2.29
N ASN A 332 -24.81 -2.29 -1.37
CA ASN A 332 -24.87 -3.56 -0.66
C ASN A 332 -26.27 -4.15 -0.76
N GLN A 333 -26.37 -5.39 -1.25
CA GLN A 333 -27.62 -6.13 -1.37
C GLN A 333 -27.40 -7.59 -1.07
N GLY A 334 -28.38 -8.24 -0.43
CA GLY A 334 -28.32 -9.68 -0.23
C GLY A 334 -29.66 -10.31 0.09
N GLY A 335 -29.97 -11.42 -0.59
CA GLY A 335 -31.06 -12.33 -0.29
C GLY A 335 -30.59 -13.59 0.45
N GLU A 336 -31.40 -14.63 0.41
CA GLU A 336 -31.05 -15.92 1.03
C GLU A 336 -29.95 -16.66 0.26
N ASN A 337 -29.95 -16.56 -1.06
CA ASN A 337 -29.09 -17.31 -1.95
C ASN A 337 -28.01 -16.49 -2.66
N SER A 338 -28.09 -15.17 -2.59
CA SER A 338 -27.10 -14.29 -3.25
C SER A 338 -26.81 -13.07 -2.42
N THR A 339 -25.56 -12.64 -2.45
CA THR A 339 -25.13 -11.37 -1.84
C THR A 339 -24.22 -10.64 -2.82
N THR A 340 -24.34 -9.32 -2.88
CA THR A 340 -23.53 -8.48 -3.78
C THR A 340 -23.11 -7.21 -3.05
N TYR A 341 -21.84 -6.89 -3.16
CA TYR A 341 -21.24 -5.60 -2.82
C TYR A 341 -20.61 -5.02 -4.08
N ALA A 342 -20.94 -3.80 -4.40
CA ALA A 342 -20.32 -3.06 -5.50
C ALA A 342 -19.96 -1.66 -5.03
N SER A 343 -18.81 -1.13 -5.48
CA SER A 343 -18.39 0.23 -5.16
C SER A 343 -17.72 0.90 -6.35
N VAL A 344 -17.82 2.22 -6.40
CA VAL A 344 -17.04 3.08 -7.30
C VAL A 344 -16.46 4.21 -6.46
N ASN A 345 -15.17 4.46 -6.64
CA ASN A 345 -14.45 5.51 -5.95
C ASN A 345 -13.74 6.42 -6.96
N TYR A 346 -13.77 7.71 -6.70
CA TYR A 346 -12.96 8.73 -7.36
C TYR A 346 -12.09 9.43 -6.33
N ARG A 347 -10.78 9.50 -6.58
CA ARG A 347 -9.82 10.23 -5.75
C ARG A 347 -9.02 11.21 -6.59
N SER A 348 -8.96 12.45 -6.14
CA SER A 348 -8.05 13.48 -6.64
C SER A 348 -7.13 13.91 -5.50
N ASP A 349 -5.83 13.97 -5.76
CA ASP A 349 -4.81 14.28 -4.77
C ASP A 349 -3.79 15.25 -5.39
N GLU A 350 -3.74 16.47 -4.89
CA GLU A 350 -2.78 17.48 -5.27
C GLU A 350 -1.81 17.75 -4.12
N SER A 351 -0.51 17.55 -4.38
CA SER A 351 0.54 17.71 -3.38
C SER A 351 0.75 19.17 -2.98
N SER A 352 1.30 19.36 -1.79
CA SER A 352 1.91 20.61 -1.37
C SER A 352 3.13 21.02 -2.19
N LEU A 353 3.72 20.10 -2.96
CA LEU A 353 4.72 20.41 -3.97
C LEU A 353 4.03 20.63 -5.32
N LYS A 354 4.24 21.80 -5.97
CA LYS A 354 3.71 22.07 -7.31
C LYS A 354 4.21 21.02 -8.30
N GLY A 355 3.40 20.67 -9.30
CA GLY A 355 3.76 19.69 -10.32
C GLY A 355 3.58 18.21 -9.92
N LEU A 356 3.12 17.92 -8.70
CA LEU A 356 2.79 16.58 -8.25
C LEU A 356 1.28 16.45 -8.02
N SER A 357 0.64 15.53 -8.72
CA SER A 357 -0.79 15.24 -8.56
C SER A 357 -1.13 13.81 -9.00
N MET A 358 -2.27 13.31 -8.53
CA MET A 358 -2.84 12.04 -8.95
C MET A 358 -4.36 12.14 -9.02
N ASN A 359 -4.94 11.61 -10.10
CA ASN A 359 -6.37 11.34 -10.20
C ASN A 359 -6.56 9.84 -10.41
N ALA A 360 -7.48 9.23 -9.68
CA ALA A 360 -7.75 7.80 -9.76
C ALA A 360 -9.25 7.52 -9.73
N VAL A 361 -9.67 6.54 -10.52
CA VAL A 361 -10.99 5.93 -10.45
C VAL A 361 -10.79 4.45 -10.18
N SER A 362 -11.53 3.90 -9.23
CA SER A 362 -11.54 2.46 -8.98
C SER A 362 -12.96 1.94 -8.81
N ALA A 363 -13.15 0.67 -9.13
CA ALA A 363 -14.41 -0.03 -8.94
C ALA A 363 -14.17 -1.43 -8.40
N ARG A 364 -15.06 -1.90 -7.55
CA ARG A 364 -15.05 -3.25 -6.97
C ARG A 364 -16.41 -3.91 -7.14
N LEU A 365 -16.39 -5.22 -7.38
CA LEU A 365 -17.57 -6.09 -7.38
C LEU A 365 -17.24 -7.39 -6.65
N ASN A 366 -17.92 -7.65 -5.54
CA ASN A 366 -17.87 -8.90 -4.81
C ASN A 366 -19.28 -9.50 -4.80
N SER A 367 -19.48 -10.65 -5.41
CA SER A 367 -20.78 -11.31 -5.48
C SER A 367 -20.64 -12.79 -5.15
N GLU A 368 -21.56 -13.30 -4.36
CA GLU A 368 -21.66 -14.72 -4.01
C GLU A 368 -23.07 -15.24 -4.34
N PHE A 369 -23.13 -16.45 -4.85
CA PHE A 369 -24.36 -17.19 -5.09
C PHE A 369 -24.24 -18.57 -4.41
N LYS A 370 -25.18 -18.92 -3.55
CA LYS A 370 -25.20 -20.15 -2.78
C LYS A 370 -26.43 -21.00 -3.14
N LYS A 371 -26.20 -22.24 -3.54
CA LYS A 371 -27.27 -23.20 -3.77
C LYS A 371 -26.90 -24.56 -3.15
N GLY A 372 -27.63 -24.94 -2.13
CA GLY A 372 -27.41 -26.22 -1.43
C GLY A 372 -26.03 -26.29 -0.76
N ILE A 373 -25.16 -27.14 -1.30
CA ILE A 373 -23.78 -27.34 -0.79
C ILE A 373 -22.75 -26.49 -1.52
N VAL A 374 -23.11 -25.86 -2.64
CA VAL A 374 -22.20 -25.13 -3.52
C VAL A 374 -22.37 -23.64 -3.32
N THR A 375 -21.25 -22.93 -3.15
CA THR A 375 -21.15 -21.48 -3.22
C THR A 375 -20.25 -21.12 -4.40
N LEU A 376 -20.76 -20.30 -5.31
CA LEU A 376 -19.99 -19.69 -6.39
C LEU A 376 -19.82 -18.22 -6.09
N GLY A 377 -18.67 -17.67 -6.36
CA GLY A 377 -18.46 -16.24 -6.15
C GLY A 377 -17.45 -15.63 -7.11
N THR A 378 -17.53 -14.31 -7.19
CA THR A 378 -16.57 -13.48 -7.92
C THR A 378 -16.11 -12.32 -7.06
N GLN A 379 -14.84 -11.96 -7.21
CA GLN A 379 -14.21 -10.79 -6.62
C GLN A 379 -13.45 -10.07 -7.73
N SER A 380 -13.90 -8.90 -8.09
CA SER A 380 -13.32 -8.13 -9.20
C SER A 380 -12.94 -6.73 -8.73
N PHE A 381 -11.81 -6.26 -9.20
CA PHE A 381 -11.29 -4.92 -8.95
C PHE A 381 -10.73 -4.33 -10.22
N LEU A 382 -11.05 -3.06 -10.47
CA LEU A 382 -10.56 -2.26 -11.58
C LEU A 382 -10.08 -0.92 -11.04
N LYS A 383 -8.95 -0.44 -11.55
CA LYS A 383 -8.42 0.88 -11.23
C LYS A 383 -7.76 1.50 -12.46
N PHE A 384 -8.04 2.75 -12.69
CA PHE A 384 -7.31 3.62 -13.58
C PHE A 384 -6.78 4.81 -12.78
N ASP A 385 -5.50 5.13 -12.90
CA ASP A 385 -4.92 6.33 -12.31
C ASP A 385 -3.99 7.05 -13.27
N ARG A 386 -4.00 8.37 -13.18
CA ARG A 386 -3.10 9.27 -13.88
C ARG A 386 -2.33 10.11 -12.87
N LYS A 387 -1.01 10.15 -13.02
CA LYS A 387 -0.08 10.91 -12.17
C LYS A 387 0.64 11.96 -12.99
N LYS A 388 0.95 13.08 -12.35
CA LYS A 388 1.90 14.07 -12.82
C LYS A 388 3.03 14.17 -11.81
N SER A 389 4.29 14.20 -12.29
CA SER A 389 5.47 14.24 -11.43
C SER A 389 6.60 15.06 -12.08
N THR A 390 6.46 16.39 -12.05
CA THR A 390 7.43 17.31 -12.66
C THR A 390 8.25 18.08 -11.63
N ASN A 391 7.96 17.95 -10.32
CA ASN A 391 8.64 18.70 -9.27
C ASN A 391 10.08 18.19 -9.04
N LYS A 392 11.02 19.11 -8.92
CA LYS A 392 12.40 18.85 -8.53
C LYS A 392 12.74 19.47 -7.17
N TRP A 393 12.00 19.08 -6.14
CA TRP A 393 12.21 19.54 -4.76
C TRP A 393 13.67 19.44 -4.30
N ALA A 394 14.34 18.35 -4.63
CA ALA A 394 15.72 18.09 -4.21
C ALA A 394 16.73 19.14 -4.66
N VAL A 395 16.42 19.92 -5.70
CA VAL A 395 17.35 20.96 -6.20
C VAL A 395 17.08 22.35 -5.65
N VAL A 396 16.04 22.52 -4.83
CA VAL A 396 15.69 23.83 -4.25
C VAL A 396 16.74 24.25 -3.23
N SER A 397 17.24 23.32 -2.41
CA SER A 397 18.28 23.58 -1.40
C SER A 397 19.62 24.00 -1.98
N ASP A 398 19.87 23.71 -3.25
CA ASP A 398 21.13 24.01 -3.93
C ASP A 398 21.10 25.37 -4.67
N LYS A 399 19.96 26.06 -4.60
CA LYS A 399 19.80 27.36 -5.28
C LYS A 399 20.14 28.50 -4.36
N PHE A 400 20.89 29.41 -4.90
CA PHE A 400 21.28 30.62 -4.18
C PHE A 400 20.15 31.66 -4.15
N PRO A 401 19.93 32.35 -3.01
CA PRO A 401 18.81 33.29 -2.86
C PRO A 401 18.89 34.53 -3.76
N TRP A 402 20.06 34.89 -4.22
CA TRP A 402 20.25 36.06 -5.13
C TRP A 402 19.94 35.74 -6.60
N ARG A 403 19.64 34.54 -6.96
CA ARG A 403 19.29 34.18 -8.35
C ARG A 403 17.86 34.64 -8.66
N LYS A 404 17.72 35.34 -9.79
CA LYS A 404 16.42 35.74 -10.32
C LYS A 404 15.66 34.50 -10.82
N VAL A 405 14.34 34.57 -10.86
CA VAL A 405 13.47 33.52 -11.42
C VAL A 405 13.25 33.75 -12.90
N TYR A 406 12.98 34.99 -13.28
CA TYR A 406 12.60 35.36 -14.64
C TYR A 406 13.61 36.31 -15.28
N ASP A 407 13.75 36.16 -16.59
CA ASP A 407 14.51 37.06 -17.46
C ASP A 407 13.74 37.25 -18.76
N PRO A 408 13.19 38.47 -19.02
CA PRO A 408 12.44 38.74 -20.23
C PRO A 408 13.28 38.69 -21.53
N GLU A 409 14.61 38.77 -21.42
CA GLU A 409 15.52 38.70 -22.55
C GLU A 409 15.87 37.23 -22.93
N ASP A 410 15.66 36.28 -22.02
CA ASP A 410 15.83 34.85 -22.33
C ASP A 410 14.63 34.32 -23.13
N PRO A 411 14.84 33.56 -24.21
CA PRO A 411 13.75 32.99 -25.00
C PRO A 411 12.78 32.09 -24.20
N THR A 412 13.20 31.56 -23.07
CA THR A 412 12.35 30.78 -22.17
C THR A 412 11.57 31.64 -21.17
N GLY A 413 11.94 32.93 -21.02
CA GLY A 413 11.44 33.79 -19.97
C GLY A 413 12.00 33.52 -18.57
N TYR A 414 12.85 32.52 -18.41
CA TYR A 414 13.48 32.14 -17.13
C TYR A 414 14.93 32.59 -17.08
N TRP A 415 15.35 33.09 -15.93
CA TRP A 415 16.74 33.50 -15.74
C TRP A 415 17.64 32.26 -15.66
N ASN A 416 18.63 32.18 -16.55
CA ASN A 416 19.56 31.06 -16.65
C ASN A 416 18.85 29.67 -16.55
N PRO A 417 17.97 29.35 -17.49
CA PRO A 417 17.16 28.14 -17.42
C PRO A 417 17.97 26.85 -17.42
N GLN A 418 19.23 26.91 -17.92
CA GLN A 418 20.17 25.80 -17.98
C GLN A 418 21.03 25.67 -16.72
N MET A 419 20.51 26.01 -15.56
CA MET A 419 21.21 25.79 -14.29
C MET A 419 21.64 24.32 -14.14
N ALA A 420 22.83 24.11 -13.57
CA ALA A 420 23.19 22.78 -13.09
C ALA A 420 22.04 22.26 -12.21
N ASP A 421 21.68 20.99 -12.37
CA ASP A 421 20.56 20.33 -11.68
C ASP A 421 19.14 20.82 -12.07
N GLY A 422 19.03 21.80 -13.01
CA GLY A 422 17.78 22.33 -13.54
C GLY A 422 17.25 23.55 -12.80
N HIS A 423 16.42 24.32 -13.49
CA HIS A 423 15.75 25.49 -12.92
C HIS A 423 14.44 25.07 -12.22
N PRO A 424 14.26 25.29 -10.91
CA PRO A 424 13.14 24.72 -10.16
C PRO A 424 11.76 25.08 -10.73
N THR A 425 11.53 26.33 -11.13
CA THR A 425 10.23 26.78 -11.66
C THR A 425 10.05 26.46 -13.14
N ALA A 426 11.10 26.54 -13.97
CA ALA A 426 11.02 26.14 -15.37
C ALA A 426 10.69 24.65 -15.54
N THR A 427 11.14 23.79 -14.62
CA THR A 427 10.79 22.36 -14.62
C THR A 427 9.33 22.09 -14.22
N LEU A 428 8.63 23.04 -13.64
CA LEU A 428 7.19 22.94 -13.36
C LEU A 428 6.32 23.33 -14.54
N ASP A 429 6.88 24.06 -15.50
CA ASP A 429 6.21 24.47 -16.72
C ASP A 429 6.09 23.30 -17.71
N ASN A 430 4.87 23.01 -18.14
CA ASN A 430 4.60 21.91 -19.04
C ASN A 430 5.18 22.11 -20.44
N ASP A 431 5.48 23.36 -20.83
CA ASP A 431 6.07 23.68 -22.11
C ASP A 431 7.54 23.24 -22.15
N TYR A 432 8.19 23.14 -21.01
CA TYR A 432 9.59 22.75 -20.90
C TYR A 432 9.81 21.36 -20.29
N GLN A 433 8.93 20.91 -19.40
CA GLN A 433 9.02 19.56 -18.84
C GLN A 433 7.64 18.94 -18.64
N LEU A 434 7.47 17.71 -19.12
CA LEU A 434 6.33 16.88 -18.85
C LEU A 434 6.79 15.54 -18.29
N SER A 435 6.18 15.11 -17.19
CA SER A 435 6.35 13.75 -16.65
C SER A 435 4.99 13.27 -16.18
N THR A 436 4.43 12.32 -16.93
CA THR A 436 3.11 11.75 -16.64
C THR A 436 3.19 10.23 -16.61
N GLY A 437 2.35 9.63 -15.77
CA GLY A 437 2.17 8.19 -15.70
C GLY A 437 0.69 7.85 -15.69
N GLU A 438 0.31 6.86 -16.49
CA GLU A 438 -1.06 6.32 -16.54
C GLU A 438 -0.99 4.82 -16.22
N ASN A 439 -1.80 4.39 -15.26
CA ASN A 439 -1.85 2.99 -14.87
C ASN A 439 -3.29 2.49 -14.98
N PHE A 440 -3.43 1.33 -15.59
CA PHE A 440 -4.66 0.55 -15.58
C PHE A 440 -4.38 -0.78 -14.88
N SER A 441 -5.22 -1.16 -13.94
CA SER A 441 -5.14 -2.42 -13.23
C SER A 441 -6.50 -3.08 -13.17
N PHE A 442 -6.56 -4.34 -13.55
CA PHE A 442 -7.75 -5.17 -13.46
C PHE A 442 -7.38 -6.49 -12.82
N ARG A 443 -8.22 -6.97 -11.91
CA ARG A 443 -8.14 -8.34 -11.37
C ARG A 443 -9.54 -8.88 -11.18
N THR A 444 -9.73 -10.15 -11.55
CA THR A 444 -10.94 -10.90 -11.23
C THR A 444 -10.56 -12.27 -10.69
N THR A 445 -11.29 -12.71 -9.69
CA THR A 445 -11.17 -14.04 -9.10
C THR A 445 -12.54 -14.70 -9.13
N LEU A 446 -12.60 -15.86 -9.70
CA LEU A 446 -13.75 -16.76 -9.62
C LEU A 446 -13.43 -17.86 -8.63
N TYR A 447 -14.38 -18.21 -7.78
CA TYR A 447 -14.19 -19.30 -6.83
C TYR A 447 -15.44 -20.15 -6.68
N MET A 448 -15.21 -21.42 -6.34
CA MET A 448 -16.23 -22.39 -6.00
C MET A 448 -15.87 -23.01 -4.65
N ASP A 449 -16.81 -22.98 -3.72
CA ASP A 449 -16.70 -23.63 -2.41
C ASP A 449 -17.80 -24.70 -2.30
N VAL A 450 -17.42 -25.92 -1.97
CA VAL A 450 -18.32 -27.07 -1.84
C VAL A 450 -18.26 -27.61 -0.42
N ASN A 451 -19.34 -27.46 0.34
CA ASN A 451 -19.48 -27.97 1.70
C ASN A 451 -20.08 -29.38 1.67
N LEU A 452 -19.28 -30.40 1.95
CA LEU A 452 -19.66 -31.80 1.88
C LEU A 452 -20.44 -32.19 3.14
N LYS A 453 -21.77 -32.08 3.11
CA LYS A 453 -22.64 -32.30 4.30
C LYS A 453 -22.57 -33.73 4.86
N TRP A 454 -22.22 -34.72 4.04
CA TRP A 454 -22.07 -36.11 4.47
C TRP A 454 -20.77 -36.40 5.25
N ILE A 455 -19.77 -35.52 5.12
CA ILE A 455 -18.56 -35.53 5.95
C ILE A 455 -18.56 -34.20 6.74
N LYS A 456 -19.09 -34.25 7.98
CA LYS A 456 -19.21 -33.01 8.80
C LYS A 456 -17.85 -32.34 8.92
N GLY A 457 -17.81 -31.07 8.54
CA GLY A 457 -16.62 -30.22 8.65
C GLY A 457 -15.70 -30.23 7.43
N LEU A 458 -15.99 -31.02 6.38
CA LEU A 458 -15.19 -31.03 5.16
C LEU A 458 -15.77 -30.04 4.12
N SER A 459 -14.92 -29.13 3.65
CA SER A 459 -15.18 -28.31 2.48
C SER A 459 -14.00 -28.36 1.49
N VAL A 460 -14.30 -28.20 0.23
CA VAL A 460 -13.31 -28.10 -0.85
C VAL A 460 -13.54 -26.79 -1.59
N ARG A 461 -12.46 -26.04 -1.80
CA ARG A 461 -12.51 -24.79 -2.51
C ARG A 461 -11.52 -24.76 -3.68
N ALA A 462 -11.94 -24.17 -4.79
CA ALA A 462 -11.10 -23.88 -5.93
C ALA A 462 -11.26 -22.44 -6.33
N ASP A 463 -10.14 -21.74 -6.58
CA ASP A 463 -10.08 -20.35 -7.02
C ASP A 463 -9.27 -20.25 -8.31
N ALA A 464 -9.73 -19.40 -9.23
CA ALA A 464 -9.00 -19.00 -10.41
C ALA A 464 -8.97 -17.46 -10.50
N SER A 465 -7.80 -16.88 -10.47
CA SER A 465 -7.61 -15.43 -10.54
C SER A 465 -6.82 -15.02 -11.77
N TYR A 466 -7.30 -13.99 -12.46
CA TYR A 466 -6.61 -13.34 -13.57
C TYR A 466 -6.39 -11.87 -13.26
N GLY A 467 -5.15 -11.42 -13.40
CA GLY A 467 -4.77 -10.02 -13.25
C GLY A 467 -4.13 -9.47 -14.52
N TYR A 468 -4.46 -8.24 -14.87
CA TYR A 468 -3.89 -7.48 -15.96
C TYR A 468 -3.51 -6.09 -15.48
N GLY A 469 -2.28 -5.68 -15.74
CA GLY A 469 -1.77 -4.35 -15.44
C GLY A 469 -1.14 -3.75 -16.69
N LEU A 470 -1.44 -2.48 -16.94
CA LEU A 470 -0.81 -1.65 -17.95
C LEU A 470 -0.32 -0.37 -17.28
N ALA A 471 0.98 -0.11 -17.33
CA ALA A 471 1.59 1.12 -16.89
C ALA A 471 2.23 1.81 -18.09
N GLN A 472 1.89 3.07 -18.31
CA GLN A 472 2.49 3.92 -19.34
C GLN A 472 3.11 5.12 -18.66
N SER A 473 4.27 5.54 -19.12
CA SER A 473 4.87 6.80 -18.69
C SER A 473 5.40 7.57 -19.87
N ASP A 474 5.14 8.86 -19.87
CA ASP A 474 5.61 9.81 -20.85
C ASP A 474 6.48 10.84 -20.15
N TYR A 475 7.69 11.01 -20.63
CA TYR A 475 8.65 12.01 -20.15
C TYR A 475 9.11 12.86 -21.33
N TRP A 476 9.09 14.15 -21.11
CA TRP A 476 9.61 15.15 -22.02
C TRP A 476 10.44 16.17 -21.26
N LEU A 477 11.57 16.59 -21.84
CA LEU A 477 12.43 17.64 -21.31
C LEU A 477 12.99 18.48 -22.45
N SER A 478 12.75 19.77 -22.41
CA SER A 478 13.27 20.73 -23.38
C SER A 478 14.79 20.91 -23.23
N GLY A 479 15.49 20.96 -24.33
CA GLY A 479 16.91 21.29 -24.37
C GLY A 479 17.21 22.72 -23.91
N LEU A 480 16.20 23.60 -23.92
CA LEU A 480 16.32 24.99 -23.47
C LEU A 480 16.54 25.13 -21.96
N ILE A 481 16.08 24.10 -21.17
CA ILE A 481 16.20 24.12 -19.69
C ILE A 481 17.15 23.04 -19.15
N THR A 482 17.96 22.43 -20.01
CA THR A 482 18.93 21.38 -19.59
C THR A 482 20.35 21.91 -19.68
N ASN A 483 21.10 21.79 -18.58
CA ASN A 483 22.54 21.98 -18.57
C ASN A 483 23.25 20.63 -18.65
N THR A 484 23.29 20.02 -19.82
CA THR A 484 24.03 18.75 -19.97
C THR A 484 25.46 18.95 -20.53
N GLY A 485 25.91 20.21 -20.74
CA GLY A 485 27.20 20.49 -21.36
C GLY A 485 27.37 19.88 -22.76
N ASN A 486 26.44 19.03 -23.13
CA ASN A 486 26.29 18.39 -24.43
C ASN A 486 25.01 18.92 -25.05
N VAL A 487 25.10 19.27 -26.31
CA VAL A 487 23.99 19.75 -27.16
C VAL A 487 22.96 18.65 -27.42
N ASP A 488 22.50 17.99 -26.32
CA ASP A 488 21.58 16.85 -26.41
C ASP A 488 20.15 17.26 -26.77
N GLY A 489 19.92 18.55 -27.03
CA GLY A 489 18.62 19.07 -27.48
C GLY A 489 17.43 18.60 -26.60
N ASN A 490 16.26 18.59 -27.19
CA ASN A 490 15.06 18.06 -26.55
C ASN A 490 15.17 16.55 -26.34
N GLN A 491 14.75 16.08 -25.17
CA GLN A 491 14.79 14.66 -24.79
C GLN A 491 13.38 14.15 -24.54
N GLY A 492 13.09 12.92 -24.95
CA GLY A 492 11.83 12.25 -24.69
C GLY A 492 12.00 10.78 -24.40
N ASN A 493 11.11 10.27 -23.55
CA ASN A 493 11.06 8.85 -23.21
C ASN A 493 9.59 8.44 -23.09
N LYS A 494 9.24 7.33 -23.71
CA LYS A 494 7.92 6.72 -23.59
C LYS A 494 8.10 5.26 -23.19
N SER A 495 7.49 4.86 -22.08
CA SER A 495 7.53 3.48 -21.64
C SER A 495 6.14 2.88 -21.56
N LYS A 496 6.05 1.58 -21.86
CA LYS A 496 4.83 0.80 -21.72
C LYS A 496 5.16 -0.54 -21.10
N LYS A 497 4.65 -0.77 -19.90
CA LYS A 497 4.81 -2.02 -19.15
C LYS A 497 3.48 -2.74 -19.05
N THR A 498 3.43 -3.98 -19.52
CA THR A 498 2.28 -4.85 -19.38
C THR A 498 2.61 -5.97 -18.40
N THR A 499 1.74 -6.23 -17.44
CA THR A 499 1.86 -7.34 -16.49
C THR A 499 0.60 -8.20 -16.56
N LYS A 500 0.77 -9.52 -16.70
CA LYS A 500 -0.32 -10.50 -16.65
C LYS A 500 -0.02 -11.48 -15.52
N SER A 501 -0.99 -11.77 -14.67
CA SER A 501 -0.87 -12.73 -13.58
C SER A 501 -2.02 -13.72 -13.63
N GLN A 502 -1.71 -14.99 -13.42
CA GLN A 502 -2.67 -16.08 -13.31
C GLN A 502 -2.37 -16.84 -12.04
N GLN A 503 -3.38 -17.08 -11.22
CA GLN A 503 -3.24 -17.82 -9.96
C GLN A 503 -4.38 -18.82 -9.87
N TYR A 504 -4.04 -20.03 -9.49
CA TYR A 504 -4.97 -21.15 -9.31
C TYR A 504 -4.71 -21.75 -7.94
N HIS A 505 -5.76 -21.85 -7.13
CA HIS A 505 -5.72 -22.52 -5.83
C HIS A 505 -6.74 -23.64 -5.82
N ALA A 506 -6.40 -24.75 -5.22
CA ALA A 506 -7.35 -25.81 -4.88
C ALA A 506 -6.98 -26.39 -3.52
N PHE A 507 -7.92 -26.36 -2.58
CA PHE A 507 -7.65 -26.87 -1.24
C PHE A 507 -8.87 -27.50 -0.58
N ALA A 508 -8.61 -28.47 0.30
CA ALA A 508 -9.58 -29.07 1.17
C ALA A 508 -9.36 -28.55 2.60
N LYS A 509 -10.45 -28.27 3.28
CA LYS A 509 -10.47 -27.89 4.68
C LYS A 509 -11.36 -28.84 5.45
N TYR A 510 -10.82 -29.41 6.54
CA TYR A 510 -11.55 -30.24 7.48
C TYR A 510 -11.49 -29.59 8.87
N ASN A 511 -12.63 -29.21 9.39
CA ASN A 511 -12.77 -28.62 10.72
C ASN A 511 -13.79 -29.43 11.50
N ARG A 512 -13.38 -30.00 12.65
CA ARG A 512 -14.26 -30.75 13.52
C ARG A 512 -13.92 -30.57 14.99
N GLU A 513 -14.94 -30.40 15.79
CA GLU A 513 -14.84 -30.35 17.24
C GLU A 513 -15.59 -31.55 17.83
N TRP A 514 -14.97 -32.20 18.80
CA TRP A 514 -15.54 -33.19 19.71
C TRP A 514 -15.55 -32.62 21.13
N THR A 515 -16.02 -33.40 22.12
CA THR A 515 -16.16 -32.91 23.51
C THR A 515 -14.89 -32.21 24.03
N ASP A 516 -13.72 -32.84 23.91
CA ASP A 516 -12.44 -32.34 24.42
C ASP A 516 -11.41 -32.03 23.31
N HIS A 517 -11.72 -32.34 22.07
CA HIS A 517 -10.78 -32.27 20.96
C HIS A 517 -11.31 -31.36 19.85
N GLY A 518 -10.46 -30.55 19.30
CA GLY A 518 -10.70 -29.79 18.06
C GLY A 518 -9.59 -30.05 17.05
N LEU A 519 -9.95 -30.26 15.79
CA LEU A 519 -9.02 -30.51 14.70
C LEU A 519 -9.38 -29.63 13.51
N ASP A 520 -8.41 -28.87 13.01
CA ASP A 520 -8.51 -28.07 11.77
C ASP A 520 -7.35 -28.47 10.85
N ILE A 521 -7.68 -28.99 9.67
CA ILE A 521 -6.71 -29.40 8.67
C ILE A 521 -6.99 -28.64 7.39
N VAL A 522 -5.95 -28.08 6.80
CA VAL A 522 -5.98 -27.46 5.47
C VAL A 522 -4.88 -28.10 4.64
N THR A 523 -5.22 -28.62 3.47
CA THR A 523 -4.27 -29.17 2.50
C THR A 523 -4.63 -28.69 1.11
N GLY A 524 -3.63 -28.33 0.31
CA GLY A 524 -3.92 -27.83 -1.02
C GLY A 524 -2.69 -27.58 -1.88
N ILE A 525 -2.98 -27.11 -3.08
CA ILE A 525 -2.00 -26.74 -4.10
C ILE A 525 -2.26 -25.31 -4.57
N GLU A 526 -1.20 -24.63 -4.96
CA GLU A 526 -1.23 -23.32 -5.56
C GLU A 526 -0.30 -23.29 -6.77
N ALA A 527 -0.75 -22.71 -7.88
CA ALA A 527 0.06 -22.48 -9.06
C ALA A 527 -0.06 -21.02 -9.50
N ASN A 528 1.07 -20.35 -9.71
CA ASN A 528 1.12 -18.94 -10.14
C ASN A 528 1.95 -18.83 -11.41
N ARG A 529 1.48 -17.99 -12.32
CA ARG A 529 2.20 -17.54 -13.50
C ARG A 529 2.18 -16.02 -13.56
N SER A 530 3.33 -15.41 -13.71
CA SER A 530 3.46 -13.96 -13.93
C SER A 530 4.25 -13.72 -15.20
N TYR A 531 3.72 -12.87 -16.06
CA TYR A 531 4.35 -12.41 -17.29
C TYR A 531 4.44 -10.89 -17.23
N THR A 532 5.64 -10.36 -17.51
CA THR A 532 5.88 -8.91 -17.60
C THR A 532 6.56 -8.63 -18.92
N ASP A 533 6.07 -7.60 -19.58
CA ASP A 533 6.58 -7.08 -20.83
C ASP A 533 6.76 -5.57 -20.67
N ASN A 534 7.96 -5.07 -20.99
CA ASN A 534 8.31 -3.67 -20.86
C ASN A 534 9.01 -3.18 -22.12
N ALA A 535 8.39 -2.24 -22.82
CA ALA A 535 8.97 -1.56 -23.97
C ALA A 535 9.27 -0.11 -23.58
N VAL A 536 10.49 0.33 -23.87
CA VAL A 536 10.94 1.71 -23.65
C VAL A 536 11.49 2.24 -24.96
N VAL A 537 11.02 3.43 -25.34
CA VAL A 537 11.54 4.17 -26.49
C VAL A 537 12.00 5.53 -25.97
N ALA A 538 13.27 5.85 -26.19
CA ALA A 538 13.86 7.12 -25.77
C ALA A 538 14.57 7.78 -26.95
N GLY A 539 14.53 9.10 -27.00
CA GLY A 539 15.18 9.90 -28.03
C GLY A 539 15.81 11.16 -27.44
N LYS A 540 16.84 11.64 -28.14
CA LYS A 540 17.50 12.95 -27.92
C LYS A 540 17.51 13.73 -29.23
N ASN A 541 17.77 15.03 -29.17
CA ASN A 541 17.75 15.93 -30.33
C ASN A 541 16.43 15.87 -31.09
N LEU A 542 15.34 15.75 -30.35
CA LEU A 542 14.00 15.72 -30.95
C LEU A 542 13.70 17.08 -31.55
N SER A 543 13.27 17.10 -32.84
CA SER A 543 12.92 18.33 -33.52
C SER A 543 11.59 18.86 -33.06
N GLY A 544 11.52 20.18 -32.76
CA GLY A 544 10.30 20.94 -32.63
C GLY A 544 9.80 21.20 -31.24
N GLU A 545 8.95 22.18 -31.16
CA GLU A 545 8.23 22.69 -29.98
C GLU A 545 7.05 21.76 -29.57
N PHE A 546 7.15 20.46 -29.79
CA PHE A 546 6.05 19.52 -29.57
C PHE A 546 5.98 19.12 -28.12
N GLN A 547 4.94 19.56 -27.42
CA GLN A 547 4.52 19.15 -26.07
C GLN A 547 4.10 17.66 -25.99
N GLU A 548 3.95 16.96 -27.10
CA GLU A 548 3.75 15.52 -27.13
C GLU A 548 5.05 14.86 -27.62
N PRO A 549 5.55 13.83 -26.93
CA PRO A 549 6.73 13.06 -27.38
C PRO A 549 6.38 12.25 -28.63
N LYS A 550 6.17 12.90 -29.73
CA LYS A 550 6.26 12.27 -31.05
C LYS A 550 7.75 12.11 -31.30
N ILE A 551 8.25 10.90 -31.13
CA ILE A 551 9.64 10.58 -31.38
C ILE A 551 9.91 10.69 -32.88
N ILE A 552 10.15 11.92 -33.32
CA ILE A 552 10.67 12.26 -34.64
C ILE A 552 12.05 12.83 -34.38
N GLY A 553 13.05 11.97 -34.25
CA GLY A 553 14.41 12.38 -33.98
C GLY A 553 15.34 11.19 -34.04
N THR A 554 16.63 11.42 -33.83
CA THR A 554 17.63 10.38 -33.80
C THR A 554 17.37 9.47 -32.60
N MET A 555 16.83 8.28 -32.86
CA MET A 555 16.75 7.23 -31.84
C MET A 555 18.16 6.84 -31.45
N LEU A 556 18.53 7.06 -30.22
CA LEU A 556 19.78 6.55 -29.69
C LEU A 556 19.66 5.03 -29.61
N GLY A 557 20.40 4.30 -30.44
CA GLY A 557 20.28 2.85 -30.58
C GLY A 557 20.40 2.03 -29.29
N ASN A 558 20.90 2.64 -28.21
CA ASN A 558 21.08 1.99 -26.90
C ASN A 558 19.98 2.33 -25.87
N ASN A 559 19.03 3.22 -26.19
CA ASN A 559 18.02 3.69 -25.25
C ASN A 559 16.63 3.10 -25.52
N SER A 560 16.50 2.21 -26.49
CA SER A 560 15.27 1.46 -26.73
C SER A 560 15.47 0.02 -26.24
N ALA A 561 14.65 -0.42 -25.32
CA ALA A 561 14.75 -1.75 -24.74
C ALA A 561 13.39 -2.44 -24.76
N TYR A 562 13.40 -3.71 -25.09
CA TYR A 562 12.32 -4.64 -24.88
C TYR A 562 12.76 -5.67 -23.84
N ILE A 563 12.07 -5.75 -22.72
CA ILE A 563 12.36 -6.69 -21.65
C ILE A 563 11.10 -7.47 -21.34
N GLY A 564 11.08 -8.73 -21.76
CA GLY A 564 10.02 -9.67 -21.40
C GLY A 564 10.53 -10.67 -20.36
N GLY A 565 9.69 -11.02 -19.41
CA GLY A 565 10.02 -12.01 -18.39
C GLY A 565 8.79 -12.81 -17.97
N GLU A 566 9.01 -14.11 -17.75
CA GLU A 566 7.98 -15.01 -17.26
C GLU A 566 8.50 -15.79 -16.06
N SER A 567 7.65 -15.94 -15.04
CA SER A 567 7.96 -16.72 -13.85
C SER A 567 6.79 -17.60 -13.45
N TYR A 568 7.13 -18.78 -12.95
CA TYR A 568 6.18 -19.78 -12.46
C TYR A 568 6.54 -20.14 -11.03
N THR A 569 5.52 -20.30 -10.19
CA THR A 569 5.67 -20.94 -8.89
C THR A 569 4.58 -22.01 -8.72
N PHE A 570 4.94 -23.09 -8.04
CA PHE A 570 4.01 -24.15 -7.65
C PHE A 570 4.26 -24.49 -6.19
N SER A 571 3.19 -24.58 -5.40
CA SER A 571 3.29 -24.90 -3.97
C SER A 571 2.29 -25.99 -3.61
N PHE A 572 2.75 -26.95 -2.81
CA PHE A 572 1.91 -27.88 -2.06
C PHE A 572 2.00 -27.49 -0.59
N PHE A 573 0.87 -27.28 0.06
CA PHE A 573 0.83 -26.78 1.43
C PHE A 573 -0.11 -27.61 2.31
N ASN A 574 0.28 -27.74 3.58
CA ASN A 574 -0.49 -28.39 4.62
C ASN A 574 -0.42 -27.61 5.91
N ARG A 575 -1.51 -27.56 6.66
CA ARG A 575 -1.56 -27.05 8.02
C ARG A 575 -2.49 -27.94 8.84
N ILE A 576 -2.04 -28.26 10.04
CA ILE A 576 -2.80 -29.02 11.03
C ILE A 576 -2.78 -28.23 12.33
N ASP A 577 -3.95 -27.93 12.86
CA ASP A 577 -4.13 -27.32 14.16
C ASP A 577 -4.96 -28.26 15.03
N TYR A 578 -4.47 -28.55 16.20
CA TYR A 578 -5.12 -29.43 17.17
C TYR A 578 -5.33 -28.70 18.48
N LYS A 579 -6.50 -28.88 19.07
CA LYS A 579 -6.91 -28.27 20.33
C LYS A 579 -7.42 -29.35 21.29
N PHE A 580 -6.88 -29.37 22.51
CA PHE A 580 -7.30 -30.29 23.55
C PHE A 580 -7.86 -29.54 24.75
N LYS A 581 -9.06 -29.91 25.19
CA LYS A 581 -9.81 -29.30 26.31
C LYS A 581 -9.94 -27.77 26.24
N GLN A 582 -9.93 -27.21 25.03
CA GLN A 582 -9.94 -25.76 24.78
C GLN A 582 -8.78 -24.99 25.43
N ARG A 583 -7.72 -25.68 25.92
CA ARG A 583 -6.60 -25.09 26.69
C ARG A 583 -5.23 -25.34 26.06
N TYR A 584 -5.01 -26.52 25.51
CA TYR A 584 -3.74 -26.88 24.90
C TYR A 584 -3.89 -26.81 23.39
N LEU A 585 -3.07 -25.98 22.79
CA LEU A 585 -3.11 -25.69 21.35
C LEU A 585 -1.81 -26.16 20.71
N LEU A 586 -1.90 -26.91 19.64
CA LEU A 586 -0.74 -27.36 18.85
C LEU A 586 -0.99 -27.02 17.39
N GLY A 587 0.02 -26.53 16.70
CA GLY A 587 -0.04 -26.23 15.28
C GLY A 587 1.21 -26.70 14.55
N ALA A 588 1.04 -27.21 13.34
CA ALA A 588 2.13 -27.56 12.44
C ALA A 588 1.78 -27.17 11.01
N SER A 589 2.75 -26.69 10.25
CA SER A 589 2.60 -26.46 8.82
C SER A 589 3.81 -26.96 8.03
N PHE A 590 3.54 -27.36 6.78
CA PHE A 590 4.55 -27.78 5.83
C PHE A 590 4.18 -27.26 4.44
N VAL A 591 5.16 -26.66 3.76
CA VAL A 591 5.02 -26.19 2.38
C VAL A 591 6.22 -26.63 1.57
N ARG A 592 5.96 -27.26 0.44
CA ARG A 592 6.95 -27.52 -0.60
C ARG A 592 6.67 -26.62 -1.78
N GLU A 593 7.59 -25.70 -2.06
CA GLU A 593 7.45 -24.68 -3.10
C GLU A 593 8.54 -24.83 -4.17
N GLY A 594 8.14 -24.75 -5.44
CA GLY A 594 9.03 -24.73 -6.58
C GLY A 594 8.96 -23.38 -7.31
N SER A 595 10.11 -22.87 -7.76
CA SER A 595 10.21 -21.61 -8.51
C SER A 595 11.05 -21.77 -9.77
N SER A 596 10.55 -21.20 -10.89
CA SER A 596 11.28 -21.18 -12.16
C SER A 596 12.52 -20.29 -12.17
N LYS A 597 12.73 -19.50 -11.13
CA LYS A 597 13.91 -18.63 -10.96
C LYS A 597 15.17 -19.42 -10.64
N PHE A 598 15.02 -20.65 -10.15
CA PHE A 598 16.15 -21.54 -9.82
C PHE A 598 16.33 -22.64 -10.87
N VAL A 599 17.54 -23.17 -10.99
CA VAL A 599 17.83 -24.34 -11.81
C VAL A 599 17.10 -25.59 -11.25
N LYS A 600 16.99 -26.63 -12.08
CA LYS A 600 16.22 -27.83 -11.77
C LYS A 600 16.58 -28.46 -10.42
N GLU A 601 17.88 -28.49 -10.08
CA GLU A 601 18.43 -29.10 -8.88
C GLU A 601 18.04 -28.34 -7.59
N ASN A 602 17.95 -27.01 -7.66
CA ASN A 602 17.65 -26.13 -6.53
C ASN A 602 16.24 -25.53 -6.58
N ARG A 603 15.38 -26.03 -7.49
CA ARG A 603 14.07 -25.45 -7.79
C ARG A 603 13.11 -25.52 -6.62
N PHE A 604 13.15 -26.61 -5.83
CA PHE A 604 12.23 -26.81 -4.72
C PHE A 604 12.85 -26.45 -3.39
N GLY A 605 12.07 -25.74 -2.55
CA GLY A 605 12.35 -25.48 -1.14
C GLY A 605 11.26 -26.06 -0.25
N ASP A 606 11.68 -26.60 0.88
CA ASP A 606 10.78 -27.17 1.91
C ASP A 606 10.80 -26.24 3.13
N PHE A 607 9.60 -25.82 3.57
CA PHE A 607 9.40 -24.85 4.64
C PHE A 607 8.41 -25.45 5.65
N TYR A 608 8.68 -25.25 6.95
CA TYR A 608 7.86 -25.84 8.00
C TYR A 608 7.75 -24.92 9.21
N SER A 609 6.69 -25.10 9.98
CA SER A 609 6.57 -24.50 11.30
C SER A 609 5.90 -25.42 12.29
N VAL A 610 6.25 -25.25 13.57
CA VAL A 610 5.59 -25.87 14.70
C VAL A 610 5.27 -24.81 15.74
N SER A 611 4.14 -24.95 16.42
CA SER A 611 3.70 -24.00 17.42
C SER A 611 2.91 -24.66 18.53
N GLY A 612 3.00 -24.11 19.74
CA GLY A 612 2.26 -24.55 20.91
C GLY A 612 1.68 -23.38 21.68
N GLY A 613 0.51 -23.58 22.28
CA GLY A 613 -0.16 -22.60 23.13
C GLY A 613 -0.80 -23.26 24.35
N TRP A 614 -0.76 -22.57 25.47
CA TRP A 614 -1.38 -22.98 26.71
C TRP A 614 -2.23 -21.83 27.27
N ILE A 615 -3.54 -22.07 27.37
CA ILE A 615 -4.47 -21.13 27.97
C ILE A 615 -4.53 -21.40 29.47
N ILE A 616 -3.66 -20.72 30.22
CA ILE A 616 -3.43 -20.90 31.66
C ILE A 616 -4.68 -20.47 32.44
N SER A 617 -5.37 -19.41 32.02
CA SER A 617 -6.57 -18.90 32.69
C SER A 617 -7.69 -19.94 32.84
N ASP A 618 -7.74 -20.95 31.97
CA ASP A 618 -8.77 -21.97 31.99
C ASP A 618 -8.43 -23.17 32.89
N GLU A 619 -7.27 -23.17 33.51
CA GLU A 619 -6.86 -24.24 34.40
C GLU A 619 -7.58 -24.18 35.75
N ALA A 620 -7.77 -25.33 36.37
CA ALA A 620 -8.50 -25.44 37.61
C ALA A 620 -7.89 -24.60 38.76
N PHE A 621 -6.57 -24.47 38.78
CA PHE A 621 -5.84 -23.67 39.77
C PHE A 621 -6.00 -22.15 39.59
N MET A 622 -6.47 -21.68 38.40
CA MET A 622 -6.71 -20.27 38.11
C MET A 622 -8.14 -19.81 38.43
N ARG A 623 -9.06 -20.70 38.79
CA ARG A 623 -10.47 -20.38 39.03
C ARG A 623 -10.70 -19.29 40.08
N ASN A 624 -9.81 -19.18 41.05
CA ASN A 624 -9.90 -18.15 42.12
C ASN A 624 -9.31 -16.79 41.71
N ALA A 625 -8.65 -16.70 40.54
CA ALA A 625 -8.10 -15.46 40.01
C ALA A 625 -9.10 -14.72 39.13
N GLY A 626 -10.27 -14.36 39.69
CA GLY A 626 -11.40 -13.78 38.95
C GLY A 626 -11.11 -12.47 38.21
N PHE A 627 -10.00 -11.80 38.52
CA PHE A 627 -9.57 -10.61 37.78
C PHE A 627 -8.86 -10.92 36.45
N ILE A 628 -8.46 -12.19 36.20
CA ILE A 628 -7.79 -12.63 34.98
C ILE A 628 -8.81 -13.24 34.04
N SER A 629 -9.13 -12.54 32.96
CA SER A 629 -10.05 -13.02 31.92
C SER A 629 -9.38 -13.90 30.89
N LEU A 630 -8.10 -13.64 30.57
CA LEU A 630 -7.27 -14.47 29.71
C LEU A 630 -5.82 -14.39 30.16
N LEU A 631 -5.17 -15.52 30.25
CA LEU A 631 -3.71 -15.64 30.35
C LEU A 631 -3.28 -16.80 29.46
N LYS A 632 -2.58 -16.51 28.36
CA LYS A 632 -2.15 -17.50 27.39
C LYS A 632 -0.67 -17.37 27.10
N LEU A 633 0.05 -18.46 27.29
CA LEU A 633 1.44 -18.59 26.86
C LEU A 633 1.46 -19.26 25.48
N ARG A 634 2.31 -18.76 24.58
CA ARG A 634 2.47 -19.31 23.23
C ARG A 634 3.92 -19.31 22.80
N GLY A 635 4.29 -20.28 21.97
CA GLY A 635 5.62 -20.38 21.38
C GLY A 635 5.55 -20.96 19.99
N SER A 636 6.44 -20.52 19.13
CA SER A 636 6.56 -21.06 17.77
C SER A 636 8.00 -21.07 17.28
N TYR A 637 8.28 -22.03 16.41
CA TYR A 637 9.48 -22.12 15.60
C TYR A 637 9.08 -22.41 14.15
N GLY A 638 9.75 -21.78 13.20
CA GLY A 638 9.53 -22.10 11.82
C GLY A 638 10.63 -21.59 10.90
N GLU A 639 10.65 -22.16 9.71
CA GLU A 639 11.55 -21.83 8.62
C GLU A 639 10.72 -21.41 7.41
N THR A 640 11.02 -20.23 6.85
CA THR A 640 10.45 -19.71 5.60
C THR A 640 11.58 -19.42 4.62
N GLY A 641 11.28 -19.42 3.33
CA GLY A 641 12.26 -19.08 2.28
C GLY A 641 12.12 -17.63 1.81
N ASN A 642 13.04 -17.22 0.93
CA ASN A 642 12.87 -16.02 0.13
C ASN A 642 13.34 -16.31 -1.30
N GLN A 643 12.50 -15.95 -2.28
CA GLN A 643 12.77 -16.09 -3.71
C GLN A 643 12.76 -14.74 -4.45
N ASN A 644 12.77 -13.63 -3.71
CA ASN A 644 12.71 -12.30 -4.33
C ASN A 644 14.07 -11.90 -4.94
N ILE A 645 14.49 -12.69 -5.93
CA ILE A 645 15.69 -12.51 -6.73
C ILE A 645 15.32 -12.20 -8.17
N PRO A 646 16.18 -11.50 -8.91
CA PRO A 646 16.02 -11.32 -10.34
C PRO A 646 15.99 -12.67 -11.08
N SER A 647 15.22 -12.77 -12.15
CA SER A 647 15.08 -14.00 -12.94
C SER A 647 16.36 -14.37 -13.70
N GLU A 648 17.27 -13.42 -13.87
CA GLU A 648 18.55 -13.57 -14.54
C GLU A 648 19.67 -14.16 -13.66
N VAL A 649 19.47 -14.37 -12.38
CA VAL A 649 20.49 -14.92 -11.47
C VAL A 649 21.07 -16.24 -11.98
N THR A 650 20.25 -17.07 -12.56
CA THR A 650 20.63 -18.39 -13.11
C THR A 650 20.87 -18.37 -14.63
N LYS A 651 20.89 -17.18 -15.26
CA LYS A 651 21.07 -17.00 -16.71
C LYS A 651 22.22 -16.04 -17.00
N ASN A 652 23.01 -16.36 -18.01
CA ASN A 652 23.95 -15.38 -18.54
C ASN A 652 23.17 -14.30 -19.29
N SER A 653 23.55 -13.04 -19.08
CA SER A 653 23.11 -11.94 -19.92
C SER A 653 24.29 -11.22 -20.55
N TYR A 654 24.08 -10.69 -21.74
CA TYR A 654 25.11 -10.02 -22.51
C TYR A 654 24.69 -8.60 -22.81
N SER A 655 25.64 -7.68 -22.83
CA SER A 655 25.40 -6.29 -23.20
C SER A 655 26.28 -5.95 -24.41
N ILE A 656 25.73 -5.11 -25.28
CA ILE A 656 26.44 -4.58 -26.46
C ILE A 656 26.73 -3.12 -26.16
N LYS A 657 27.99 -2.71 -26.22
CA LYS A 657 28.37 -1.29 -26.11
C LYS A 657 28.43 -0.63 -27.47
N SER A 658 27.67 0.44 -27.65
CA SER A 658 27.85 1.34 -28.78
C SER A 658 29.23 2.00 -28.70
N LYS A 659 29.94 2.10 -29.82
CA LYS A 659 31.29 2.68 -29.94
C LYS A 659 32.45 1.80 -29.45
N GLN A 660 32.26 0.53 -29.14
CA GLN A 660 33.35 -0.42 -28.94
C GLN A 660 33.25 -1.51 -30.01
N TYR A 661 34.22 -1.53 -30.91
CA TYR A 661 34.28 -2.47 -32.03
C TYR A 661 35.52 -3.33 -31.90
N TYR A 662 35.36 -4.62 -32.14
CA TYR A 662 36.46 -5.54 -32.40
C TYR A 662 36.30 -6.09 -33.81
N ASN A 663 37.30 -5.84 -34.68
CA ASN A 663 37.26 -6.25 -36.08
C ASN A 663 35.97 -5.83 -36.83
N ASN A 664 35.57 -4.56 -36.69
CA ASN A 664 34.36 -3.94 -37.24
C ASN A 664 33.02 -4.53 -36.76
N MET A 665 33.02 -5.44 -35.78
CA MET A 665 31.82 -5.93 -35.12
C MET A 665 31.67 -5.26 -33.76
N GLN A 666 30.45 -4.91 -33.39
CA GLN A 666 30.15 -4.37 -32.06
C GLN A 666 30.58 -5.37 -30.99
N ASN A 667 31.32 -4.89 -30.00
CA ASN A 667 31.77 -5.75 -28.91
C ASN A 667 30.62 -6.13 -28.00
N MET A 668 30.39 -7.43 -27.86
CA MET A 668 29.44 -8.03 -26.95
C MET A 668 30.18 -8.60 -25.73
N PHE A 669 29.80 -8.19 -24.55
CA PHE A 669 30.44 -8.66 -23.33
C PHE A 669 29.40 -9.24 -22.37
N LEU A 670 29.83 -10.14 -21.50
CA LEU A 670 29.02 -10.78 -20.50
C LEU A 670 28.65 -9.76 -19.41
N TRP A 671 27.39 -9.43 -19.31
CA TRP A 671 26.86 -8.46 -18.33
C TRP A 671 26.56 -9.11 -16.97
N ASN A 672 25.95 -10.29 -16.97
CA ASN A 672 25.66 -11.05 -15.77
C ASN A 672 26.11 -12.49 -15.95
N ILE A 673 26.84 -13.00 -14.96
CA ILE A 673 27.32 -14.37 -14.92
C ILE A 673 26.26 -15.22 -14.18
N ALA A 674 25.78 -16.27 -14.84
CA ALA A 674 24.83 -17.20 -14.25
C ALA A 674 25.41 -17.94 -13.04
N ASN A 675 24.74 -17.88 -11.91
CA ASN A 675 25.03 -18.78 -10.80
C ASN A 675 24.03 -19.96 -10.77
N LYS A 676 24.47 -21.11 -11.30
CA LYS A 676 23.66 -22.34 -11.27
C LYS A 676 23.57 -22.97 -9.87
N ALA A 677 24.44 -22.57 -8.93
CA ALA A 677 24.40 -23.04 -7.55
C ALA A 677 23.47 -22.20 -6.65
N ALA A 678 22.89 -21.12 -7.18
CA ALA A 678 21.96 -20.27 -6.42
C ALA A 678 20.79 -21.10 -5.88
N LYS A 679 20.53 -20.94 -4.59
CA LYS A 679 19.46 -21.63 -3.84
C LYS A 679 18.63 -20.65 -3.01
N TRP A 680 17.58 -21.19 -2.40
CA TRP A 680 16.68 -20.43 -1.54
C TRP A 680 17.41 -19.80 -0.35
N GLU A 681 17.11 -18.53 -0.10
CA GLU A 681 17.44 -17.87 1.17
C GLU A 681 16.50 -18.39 2.24
N LYS A 682 17.00 -18.66 3.46
CA LYS A 682 16.27 -19.28 4.56
C LYS A 682 16.15 -18.34 5.75
N ASN A 683 14.92 -18.12 6.20
CA ASN A 683 14.61 -17.33 7.40
C ASN A 683 14.10 -18.25 8.50
N LYS A 684 14.85 -18.40 9.59
CA LYS A 684 14.47 -19.13 10.81
C LYS A 684 13.97 -18.14 11.85
N SER A 685 12.81 -18.40 12.42
CA SER A 685 12.20 -17.55 13.45
C SER A 685 11.79 -18.35 14.67
N ILE A 686 12.13 -17.83 15.85
CA ILE A 686 11.61 -18.26 17.15
C ILE A 686 10.74 -17.13 17.67
N ASP A 687 9.56 -17.44 18.17
CA ASP A 687 8.63 -16.48 18.77
C ASP A 687 8.08 -17.05 20.09
N LEU A 688 8.14 -16.26 21.17
CA LEU A 688 7.55 -16.56 22.46
C LEU A 688 6.63 -15.41 22.84
N GLY A 689 5.41 -15.69 23.25
CA GLY A 689 4.43 -14.66 23.56
C GLY A 689 3.57 -14.97 24.77
N LEU A 690 3.18 -13.93 25.47
CA LEU A 690 2.22 -13.94 26.57
C LEU A 690 1.08 -13.00 26.21
N ASP A 691 -0.12 -13.54 26.01
CA ASP A 691 -1.33 -12.76 25.81
C ASP A 691 -2.12 -12.70 27.12
N TYR A 692 -2.57 -11.50 27.50
CA TYR A 692 -3.29 -11.29 28.75
C TYR A 692 -4.53 -10.41 28.55
N ALA A 693 -5.56 -10.67 29.35
CA ALA A 693 -6.72 -9.82 29.52
C ALA A 693 -7.16 -9.86 30.99
N LEU A 694 -7.29 -8.69 31.58
CA LEU A 694 -7.57 -8.51 33.01
C LEU A 694 -8.85 -7.69 33.21
N PHE A 695 -9.48 -7.84 34.36
CA PHE A 695 -10.65 -7.03 34.78
C PHE A 695 -11.78 -7.02 33.74
N ASN A 696 -12.23 -8.20 33.29
CA ASN A 696 -13.25 -8.35 32.25
C ASN A 696 -12.85 -7.63 30.95
N ASN A 697 -11.60 -7.84 30.49
CA ASN A 697 -11.01 -7.26 29.28
C ASN A 697 -10.76 -5.73 29.31
N LYS A 698 -10.90 -5.06 30.44
CA LYS A 698 -10.62 -3.62 30.55
C LYS A 698 -9.14 -3.30 30.28
N VAL A 699 -8.26 -4.22 30.65
CA VAL A 699 -6.83 -4.16 30.34
C VAL A 699 -6.45 -5.41 29.58
N ASN A 700 -6.06 -5.28 28.33
CA ASN A 700 -5.61 -6.42 27.52
C ASN A 700 -4.36 -6.06 26.69
N GLY A 701 -3.57 -7.06 26.39
CA GLY A 701 -2.35 -6.84 25.62
C GLY A 701 -1.62 -8.14 25.33
N SER A 702 -0.47 -7.98 24.68
CA SER A 702 0.41 -9.08 24.30
C SER A 702 1.86 -8.62 24.46
N ILE A 703 2.69 -9.47 25.07
CA ILE A 703 4.15 -9.30 25.14
C ILE A 703 4.76 -10.41 24.32
N ALA A 704 5.63 -10.06 23.38
CA ALA A 704 6.27 -11.05 22.53
C ALA A 704 7.79 -10.82 22.45
N TYR A 705 8.55 -11.90 22.58
CA TYR A 705 9.96 -11.97 22.25
C TYR A 705 10.12 -12.75 20.95
N TYR A 706 10.92 -12.21 20.04
CA TYR A 706 11.21 -12.91 18.78
C TYR A 706 12.69 -12.80 18.42
N ARG A 707 13.17 -13.85 17.75
CA ARG A 707 14.51 -13.87 17.14
C ARG A 707 14.37 -14.42 15.72
N ARG A 708 14.87 -13.65 14.76
CA ARG A 708 14.94 -14.06 13.36
C ARG A 708 16.39 -14.13 12.91
N THR A 709 16.74 -15.21 12.20
CA THR A 709 18.06 -15.42 11.61
C THR A 709 17.87 -15.78 10.15
N THR A 710 18.51 -15.02 9.25
CA THR A 710 18.53 -15.30 7.81
C THR A 710 19.85 -15.98 7.48
N SER A 711 19.81 -17.06 6.76
CA SER A 711 20.98 -17.81 6.27
C SER A 711 20.90 -17.99 4.77
N ASP A 712 22.04 -18.29 4.14
CA ASP A 712 22.15 -18.40 2.67
C ASP A 712 21.65 -17.13 1.96
N MET A 713 21.94 -15.93 2.51
CA MET A 713 21.49 -14.66 1.95
C MET A 713 22.00 -14.49 0.52
N LEU A 714 21.11 -14.07 -0.38
CA LEU A 714 21.43 -13.80 -1.77
C LEU A 714 21.94 -12.37 -1.92
N MET A 715 23.19 -12.23 -2.34
CA MET A 715 23.87 -10.96 -2.52
C MET A 715 24.66 -10.94 -3.81
N ARG A 716 24.96 -9.75 -4.30
CA ARG A 716 25.96 -9.59 -5.37
C ARG A 716 27.36 -9.66 -4.76
N VAL A 717 28.15 -10.60 -5.23
CA VAL A 717 29.57 -10.80 -4.89
C VAL A 717 30.42 -10.29 -6.04
N GLN A 718 31.35 -9.40 -5.75
CA GLN A 718 32.27 -8.87 -6.75
C GLN A 718 33.37 -9.86 -7.05
N PHE A 719 33.80 -9.91 -8.33
CA PHE A 719 34.97 -10.64 -8.76
C PHE A 719 36.20 -9.72 -8.93
N PRO A 720 37.38 -10.23 -8.76
CA PRO A 720 38.58 -9.51 -9.18
C PRO A 720 38.56 -9.24 -10.68
N ALA A 721 39.14 -8.12 -11.11
CA ALA A 721 39.20 -7.71 -12.51
C ALA A 721 39.87 -8.78 -13.41
N SER A 722 40.75 -9.62 -12.84
CA SER A 722 41.40 -10.76 -13.52
C SER A 722 40.44 -11.87 -13.97
N ALA A 723 39.19 -11.88 -13.47
CA ALA A 723 38.14 -12.84 -13.89
C ALA A 723 37.56 -12.53 -15.30
N GLY A 724 38.09 -11.50 -16.01
CA GLY A 724 37.73 -11.20 -17.39
C GLY A 724 36.43 -10.42 -17.59
N SER A 725 35.87 -9.85 -16.54
CA SER A 725 34.70 -8.97 -16.66
C SER A 725 35.19 -7.55 -17.08
N PRO A 726 34.63 -6.93 -18.10
CA PRO A 726 35.08 -5.63 -18.56
C PRO A 726 34.62 -4.54 -17.58
N ASN A 727 35.54 -4.05 -16.78
CA ASN A 727 35.34 -2.82 -16.02
C ASN A 727 35.39 -1.64 -17.00
N SER A 728 34.23 -1.17 -17.42
CA SER A 728 34.16 0.00 -18.29
C SER A 728 33.29 1.05 -17.60
N GLY A 729 33.98 1.98 -16.92
CA GLY A 729 33.38 3.23 -16.44
C GLY A 729 32.82 3.22 -15.03
N GLY A 730 33.62 2.78 -14.05
CA GLY A 730 33.39 3.18 -12.63
C GLY A 730 32.24 2.54 -11.85
N ASN A 731 31.38 1.78 -12.49
CA ASN A 731 30.28 1.10 -11.76
C ASN A 731 30.74 -0.29 -11.29
N ALA A 732 30.87 -0.45 -9.99
CA ALA A 732 31.23 -1.71 -9.31
C ALA A 732 30.28 -2.88 -9.62
N ASP A 733 29.08 -2.60 -10.12
CA ASP A 733 28.05 -3.59 -10.40
C ASP A 733 28.38 -4.54 -11.58
N ASN A 734 29.31 -4.18 -12.47
CA ASN A 734 29.57 -4.92 -13.68
C ASN A 734 30.48 -6.15 -13.48
N ASN A 735 31.11 -6.30 -12.31
CA ASN A 735 32.01 -7.40 -11.97
C ASN A 735 31.41 -8.28 -10.83
N SER A 736 30.12 -8.53 -10.88
CA SER A 736 29.49 -9.26 -9.79
C SER A 736 28.55 -10.36 -10.29
N MET A 737 28.38 -11.39 -9.47
CA MET A 737 27.32 -12.38 -9.62
C MET A 737 26.51 -12.50 -8.34
N TRP A 738 25.30 -12.99 -8.48
CA TRP A 738 24.48 -13.36 -7.34
C TRP A 738 24.97 -14.66 -6.72
N ALA A 739 25.23 -14.68 -5.42
CA ALA A 739 25.62 -15.86 -4.68
C ALA A 739 24.94 -15.91 -3.31
N ASN A 740 24.75 -17.12 -2.78
CA ASN A 740 24.33 -17.30 -1.41
C ASN A 740 25.54 -17.13 -0.49
N VAL A 741 25.55 -16.07 0.32
CA VAL A 741 26.66 -15.70 1.21
C VAL A 741 26.12 -15.22 2.56
N GLY A 742 26.81 -15.61 3.62
CA GLY A 742 26.55 -15.09 4.96
C GLY A 742 25.29 -15.60 5.66
N SER A 743 25.14 -15.17 6.90
CA SER A 743 23.99 -15.42 7.78
C SER A 743 23.81 -14.25 8.74
#